data_b6b890b564c5f2d44dfe01c2afbaabb1
#
_entry.id   b6b890b564c5f2d44dfe01c2afbaabb1
#
_cell.length_a   1.000
_cell.length_b   1.000
_cell.length_c   1.000
_cell.angle_alpha   90.00
_cell.angle_beta   90.00
_cell.angle_gamma   90.00
#
_symmetry.space_group_name_H-M   'P 1'
#
loop_
_entity.id
_entity.type
_entity.pdbx_description
1 polymer ?
#
loop_
_entity_poly.entity_id
_entity_poly.type
_entity_poly.pdbx_seq_one_letter_code
_entity_poly.pdbx_strand_id
1 'polypeptide(L)'
;MQTLLNFMSLSVFLCFYSLSVQCKLVEPIPVEMQLNPESMGLLDAGFPSDHLRKENEIHWQSWFYPGFAWPLNQLESRYFHAANTYGGGFSPATTLFLRFNQPAISNDLICMPPDCSKSKTIELINLTEGSDDYGQSRSVTATLSKVGFDEFESVLQVRPEGVLLKEKQTYALLVYEDFLKTPFQLQPSDVLKQLLSAQEPEVESDLHRSYQPLRQYLKKNPAHTKAVAAALVWTTGEPTKSLRDQVAHVINTSEKYRDYLIEGVDGELSTEEVCIIKGTWQAPLFLDKGPRLYAEGGLNLDPNGLVDAMEIRSIDFYLSIPQKAEMPTQGFPLLIYNQGTAGSATQFRTRGQVLEKGKTDYLTHPRLGNVAETAAEQGFAVAAMATYMGTEYCLKDAPYPVTAKTCPFVAYNPATPITVVASFYQMVLERILFRRMVQSITLESHQLCSEVASTQASFDPDLHVMMGQSLGAMVVGAAAATEEKPYQGIILSGAGNYGLGLALEFSKRNLGQLQENFLFLAQAGEITGNPFHPVWAMAEHGLSTANVALHLNRWIHSRELNTHVLVIEGTFDSMVSPTMQKALLKGLEIDMAGTEPADLPDSQRLVPEIETYGRQHKKCVSQNRKNVFTGKSFTHGVIQYPKDGILSGHHVAFQLPSARAQYGHFLKALKEGRAPAVGAEGCQSVSTNCSCNE
;
A
#
# COMPACT_ATOMS: atom_id res chain seq x y z
N MET A 1 -41.99 -61.67 -36.38
CA MET A 1 -40.65 -61.60 -37.04
C MET A 1 -40.54 -60.48 -38.08
N GLN A 2 -41.64 -60.08 -38.71
CA GLN A 2 -41.63 -58.98 -39.69
C GLN A 2 -41.59 -57.54 -39.07
N THR A 3 -42.01 -57.42 -37.82
CA THR A 3 -41.98 -56.11 -37.10
C THR A 3 -40.60 -55.73 -36.53
N LEU A 4 -39.72 -56.67 -36.31
CA LEU A 4 -38.35 -56.43 -35.84
C LEU A 4 -37.41 -56.02 -36.98
N LEU A 5 -37.65 -56.44 -38.20
CA LEU A 5 -36.82 -56.10 -39.36
C LEU A 5 -37.05 -54.65 -39.85
N ASN A 6 -38.26 -54.11 -39.64
CA ASN A 6 -38.55 -52.73 -40.03
C ASN A 6 -37.97 -51.71 -39.00
N PHE A 7 -37.74 -52.09 -37.75
CA PHE A 7 -37.09 -51.23 -36.77
C PHE A 7 -35.57 -51.17 -36.94
N MET A 8 -34.95 -52.27 -37.40
CA MET A 8 -33.50 -52.28 -37.66
C MET A 8 -33.12 -51.51 -38.93
N SER A 9 -33.96 -51.48 -39.98
CA SER A 9 -33.66 -50.72 -41.20
C SER A 9 -33.83 -49.19 -40.99
N LEU A 10 -34.77 -48.78 -40.14
CA LEU A 10 -34.97 -47.34 -39.84
C LEU A 10 -33.86 -46.79 -38.92
N SER A 11 -33.32 -47.59 -37.97
CA SER A 11 -32.23 -47.19 -37.12
C SER A 11 -30.87 -47.08 -37.87
N VAL A 12 -30.65 -47.93 -38.89
CA VAL A 12 -29.44 -47.85 -39.71
C VAL A 12 -29.53 -46.63 -40.66
N PHE A 13 -30.73 -46.29 -41.17
CA PHE A 13 -30.90 -45.09 -42.03
C PHE A 13 -30.75 -43.79 -41.24
N LEU A 14 -31.20 -43.74 -39.97
CA LEU A 14 -31.00 -42.58 -39.08
C LEU A 14 -29.53 -42.42 -38.64
N CYS A 15 -28.77 -43.51 -38.49
CA CYS A 15 -27.33 -43.42 -38.23
C CYS A 15 -26.51 -42.97 -39.45
N PHE A 16 -26.93 -43.26 -40.67
CA PHE A 16 -26.23 -42.75 -41.86
C PHE A 16 -26.60 -41.31 -42.22
N TYR A 17 -27.75 -40.79 -41.80
CA TYR A 17 -28.10 -39.36 -41.98
C TYR A 17 -27.46 -38.45 -40.93
N SER A 18 -27.05 -39.00 -39.76
CA SER A 18 -26.32 -38.24 -38.75
C SER A 18 -24.79 -38.17 -39.02
N LEU A 19 -24.26 -38.94 -39.95
CA LEU A 19 -22.84 -38.96 -40.29
C LEU A 19 -22.45 -38.03 -41.44
N SER A 20 -23.40 -37.32 -42.03
CA SER A 20 -23.13 -36.30 -43.07
C SER A 20 -23.34 -34.85 -42.60
N VAL A 21 -23.44 -34.61 -41.29
CA VAL A 21 -23.12 -33.30 -40.73
C VAL A 21 -21.60 -33.15 -40.87
N GLN A 22 -21.14 -32.67 -41.99
CA GLN A 22 -19.82 -32.08 -42.10
C GLN A 22 -19.67 -31.15 -40.88
N CYS A 23 -18.80 -31.54 -39.95
CA CYS A 23 -18.19 -30.54 -39.07
C CYS A 23 -17.51 -29.52 -40.01
N LYS A 24 -18.24 -28.51 -40.42
CA LYS A 24 -17.58 -27.31 -40.90
C LYS A 24 -16.70 -26.91 -39.75
N LEU A 25 -15.39 -27.09 -39.92
CA LEU A 25 -14.42 -26.42 -39.09
C LEU A 25 -14.84 -24.95 -39.12
N VAL A 26 -15.38 -24.45 -38.00
CA VAL A 26 -15.67 -23.03 -37.85
C VAL A 26 -14.32 -22.38 -37.95
N GLU A 27 -14.09 -21.61 -39.01
CA GLU A 27 -12.86 -20.83 -39.13
C GLU A 27 -12.71 -19.97 -37.87
N PRO A 28 -11.54 -19.96 -37.24
CA PRO A 28 -11.32 -19.16 -36.04
C PRO A 28 -11.59 -17.67 -36.35
N ILE A 29 -12.26 -17.01 -35.44
CA ILE A 29 -12.50 -15.56 -35.53
C ILE A 29 -11.20 -14.87 -35.11
N PRO A 30 -10.55 -14.09 -36.02
CA PRO A 30 -9.30 -13.43 -35.71
C PRO A 30 -9.54 -12.27 -34.72
N VAL A 31 -8.68 -12.19 -33.71
CA VAL A 31 -8.65 -11.13 -32.72
C VAL A 31 -7.26 -10.48 -32.73
N GLU A 32 -7.21 -9.16 -32.79
CA GLU A 32 -5.96 -8.41 -32.83
C GLU A 32 -5.96 -7.32 -31.77
N MET A 33 -4.78 -7.07 -31.17
CA MET A 33 -4.57 -5.90 -30.34
C MET A 33 -4.65 -4.64 -31.22
N GLN A 34 -5.46 -3.69 -30.80
CA GLN A 34 -5.52 -2.38 -31.43
C GLN A 34 -4.31 -1.55 -31.03
N LEU A 35 -3.60 -1.04 -32.01
CA LEU A 35 -2.43 -0.19 -31.85
C LEU A 35 -2.52 0.98 -32.82
N ASN A 36 -2.55 2.19 -32.29
CA ASN A 36 -2.48 3.43 -33.08
C ASN A 36 -1.26 4.26 -32.62
N PRO A 37 -0.12 4.16 -33.32
CA PRO A 37 1.11 4.82 -32.93
C PRO A 37 1.07 6.36 -32.98
N GLU A 38 0.09 6.95 -33.63
CA GLU A 38 -0.08 8.39 -33.72
C GLU A 38 -1.00 8.96 -32.65
N SER A 39 -1.71 8.10 -31.92
CA SER A 39 -2.64 8.50 -30.87
C SER A 39 -1.97 8.52 -29.51
N MET A 40 -2.36 9.49 -28.69
CA MET A 40 -1.99 9.59 -27.28
C MET A 40 -3.13 9.09 -26.36
N GLY A 41 -4.14 8.42 -26.91
CA GLY A 41 -5.24 7.85 -26.16
C GLY A 41 -4.80 6.65 -25.32
N LEU A 42 -5.34 6.52 -24.12
CA LEU A 42 -4.98 5.49 -23.14
C LEU A 42 -4.99 4.06 -23.70
N LEU A 43 -6.01 3.73 -24.50
CA LEU A 43 -6.21 2.38 -25.00
C LEU A 43 -5.69 2.18 -26.44
N ASP A 44 -5.21 3.24 -27.07
CA ASP A 44 -4.86 3.22 -28.49
C ASP A 44 -3.49 2.59 -28.77
N ALA A 45 -2.64 2.48 -27.77
CA ALA A 45 -1.38 1.74 -27.85
C ALA A 45 -1.15 0.83 -26.65
N GLY A 46 -2.21 0.61 -25.85
CA GLY A 46 -2.14 -0.05 -24.56
C GLY A 46 -1.60 0.87 -23.46
N PHE A 47 -1.88 0.50 -22.22
CA PHE A 47 -1.45 1.28 -21.06
C PHE A 47 -0.89 0.35 -19.94
N PRO A 48 0.19 0.74 -19.26
CA PRO A 48 1.06 1.90 -19.52
C PRO A 48 1.98 1.69 -20.73
N SER A 49 2.43 2.76 -21.38
CA SER A 49 3.35 2.68 -22.52
C SER A 49 4.32 3.86 -22.55
N ASP A 50 5.60 3.59 -22.80
CA ASP A 50 6.64 4.62 -22.75
C ASP A 50 6.51 5.69 -23.85
N HIS A 51 5.75 5.46 -24.92
CA HIS A 51 5.46 6.50 -25.91
C HIS A 51 4.63 7.65 -25.33
N LEU A 52 3.91 7.42 -24.20
CA LEU A 52 3.17 8.44 -23.44
C LEU A 52 4.08 9.26 -22.52
N ARG A 53 5.37 8.92 -22.41
CA ARG A 53 6.33 9.66 -21.59
C ARG A 53 7.12 10.65 -22.41
N LYS A 54 7.17 11.89 -21.92
CA LYS A 54 8.13 12.90 -22.38
C LYS A 54 8.96 13.34 -21.18
N GLU A 55 10.28 13.17 -21.26
CA GLU A 55 11.17 13.36 -20.12
C GLU A 55 10.80 12.43 -18.95
N ASN A 56 10.29 12.93 -17.86
CA ASN A 56 9.82 12.13 -16.72
C ASN A 56 8.31 12.28 -16.46
N GLU A 57 7.62 13.04 -17.29
CA GLU A 57 6.19 13.28 -17.20
C GLU A 57 5.40 12.38 -18.12
N ILE A 58 4.24 11.98 -17.67
CA ILE A 58 3.30 11.24 -18.48
C ILE A 58 2.38 12.25 -19.15
N HIS A 59 2.42 12.27 -20.48
CA HIS A 59 1.59 13.11 -21.30
C HIS A 59 0.53 12.25 -21.98
N TRP A 60 -0.71 12.44 -21.61
CA TRP A 60 -1.86 11.85 -22.28
C TRP A 60 -2.86 12.92 -22.66
N GLN A 61 -3.46 12.74 -23.81
CA GLN A 61 -4.62 13.52 -24.22
C GLN A 61 -5.85 12.73 -23.82
N SER A 62 -6.57 13.17 -22.81
CA SER A 62 -7.80 12.54 -22.31
C SER A 62 -7.74 11.01 -22.10
N TRP A 63 -7.80 10.61 -20.86
CA TRP A 63 -7.84 9.20 -20.44
C TRP A 63 -9.12 8.52 -20.84
N PHE A 64 -10.17 9.27 -20.71
CA PHE A 64 -11.50 8.73 -20.75
C PHE A 64 -12.21 9.28 -21.97
N TYR A 65 -12.64 8.40 -22.78
CA TYR A 65 -13.74 8.48 -23.69
C TYR A 65 -13.97 9.85 -24.33
N PRO A 66 -13.92 9.93 -25.65
CA PRO A 66 -14.40 11.10 -26.37
C PRO A 66 -15.81 11.39 -25.86
N GLY A 67 -16.01 12.48 -25.16
CA GLY A 67 -17.32 12.91 -24.66
C GLY A 67 -17.48 13.04 -23.14
N PHE A 68 -16.44 12.83 -22.34
CA PHE A 68 -16.53 13.16 -20.91
C PHE A 68 -16.74 14.66 -20.74
N ALA A 69 -17.97 14.99 -20.38
CA ALA A 69 -18.36 16.35 -20.04
C ALA A 69 -17.83 16.74 -18.65
N TRP A 70 -17.67 18.04 -18.42
CA TRP A 70 -17.52 18.60 -17.08
C TRP A 70 -18.52 17.92 -16.10
N PRO A 71 -18.10 17.44 -14.89
CA PRO A 71 -16.87 17.76 -14.17
C PRO A 71 -15.80 16.65 -14.17
N LEU A 72 -15.98 15.55 -14.89
CA LEU A 72 -15.06 14.40 -14.85
C LEU A 72 -13.70 14.69 -15.46
N ASN A 73 -13.66 15.45 -16.53
CA ASN A 73 -12.40 15.90 -17.13
C ASN A 73 -11.55 16.72 -16.15
N GLN A 74 -12.17 17.43 -15.20
CA GLN A 74 -11.44 18.16 -14.16
C GLN A 74 -10.87 17.21 -13.09
N LEU A 75 -11.61 16.16 -12.74
CA LEU A 75 -11.12 15.16 -11.79
C LEU A 75 -9.92 14.40 -12.37
N GLU A 76 -10.02 13.97 -13.62
CA GLU A 76 -8.95 13.35 -14.36
C GLU A 76 -7.69 14.23 -14.36
N SER A 77 -7.82 15.47 -14.77
CA SER A 77 -6.76 16.47 -14.81
C SER A 77 -6.08 16.65 -13.43
N ARG A 78 -6.84 16.60 -12.33
CA ARG A 78 -6.30 16.68 -10.96
C ARG A 78 -5.47 15.46 -10.58
N TYR A 79 -5.88 14.25 -10.96
CA TYR A 79 -5.10 13.04 -10.71
C TYR A 79 -3.81 13.04 -11.52
N PHE A 80 -3.85 13.50 -12.77
CA PHE A 80 -2.65 13.64 -13.60
C PHE A 80 -1.70 14.70 -13.06
N HIS A 81 -2.26 15.82 -12.63
CA HIS A 81 -1.45 16.85 -11.99
C HIS A 81 -0.73 16.30 -10.74
N ALA A 82 -1.41 15.54 -9.90
CA ALA A 82 -0.79 14.91 -8.74
C ALA A 82 0.28 13.88 -9.14
N ALA A 83 0.01 13.04 -10.17
CA ALA A 83 0.95 12.07 -10.69
C ALA A 83 2.22 12.74 -11.24
N ASN A 84 2.09 13.79 -12.02
CA ASN A 84 3.23 14.51 -12.61
C ASN A 84 3.99 15.34 -11.56
N THR A 85 3.28 15.92 -10.58
CA THR A 85 3.93 16.72 -9.52
C THR A 85 4.78 15.85 -8.59
N TYR A 86 4.30 14.66 -8.22
CA TYR A 86 4.95 13.83 -7.19
C TYR A 86 5.35 12.44 -7.67
N GLY A 87 4.73 11.91 -8.74
CA GLY A 87 4.74 10.48 -9.05
C GLY A 87 5.93 9.95 -9.84
N GLY A 88 6.61 10.77 -10.61
CA GLY A 88 7.83 10.37 -11.34
C GLY A 88 7.63 9.23 -12.37
N GLY A 89 6.46 9.09 -13.01
CA GLY A 89 6.19 8.10 -14.07
C GLY A 89 5.11 7.07 -13.73
N PHE A 90 5.09 5.93 -14.42
CA PHE A 90 4.07 4.89 -14.23
C PHE A 90 4.23 4.15 -12.90
N SER A 91 3.12 4.04 -12.14
CA SER A 91 3.13 3.33 -10.86
C SER A 91 3.52 1.84 -11.03
N PRO A 92 4.42 1.31 -10.20
CA PRO A 92 4.71 -0.12 -10.15
C PRO A 92 3.53 -1.01 -9.76
N ALA A 93 2.45 -0.43 -9.24
CA ALA A 93 1.24 -1.13 -8.82
C ALA A 93 0.07 -1.02 -9.81
N THR A 94 0.31 -0.46 -11.00
CA THR A 94 -0.76 -0.17 -11.96
C THR A 94 -1.40 -1.42 -12.57
N THR A 95 -2.65 -1.26 -13.01
CA THR A 95 -3.32 -2.20 -13.91
C THR A 95 -2.88 -1.92 -15.35
N LEU A 96 -2.69 -2.98 -16.13
CA LEU A 96 -2.29 -2.94 -17.54
C LEU A 96 -3.51 -3.13 -18.40
N PHE A 97 -3.61 -2.43 -19.54
CA PHE A 97 -4.76 -2.47 -20.44
C PHE A 97 -4.33 -2.67 -21.88
N LEU A 98 -4.96 -3.65 -22.54
CA LEU A 98 -4.84 -3.87 -23.99
C LEU A 98 -6.24 -3.95 -24.59
N ARG A 99 -6.47 -3.22 -25.67
CA ARG A 99 -7.75 -3.20 -26.39
C ARG A 99 -7.70 -4.16 -27.57
N PHE A 100 -8.75 -4.93 -27.76
CA PHE A 100 -8.90 -5.86 -28.89
C PHE A 100 -10.00 -5.37 -29.86
N ASN A 101 -9.82 -5.68 -31.13
CA ASN A 101 -10.70 -5.27 -32.24
C ASN A 101 -12.03 -6.04 -32.33
N GLN A 102 -12.31 -6.92 -31.38
CA GLN A 102 -13.54 -7.75 -31.40
C GLN A 102 -14.53 -7.29 -30.32
N PRO A 103 -15.84 -7.43 -30.56
CA PRO A 103 -16.85 -7.15 -29.55
C PRO A 103 -16.68 -8.05 -28.33
N ALA A 104 -17.28 -7.66 -27.23
CA ALA A 104 -17.12 -8.24 -25.88
C ALA A 104 -16.91 -9.76 -25.86
N ILE A 105 -15.67 -10.18 -25.70
CA ILE A 105 -15.27 -11.58 -25.50
C ILE A 105 -15.55 -11.94 -24.03
N SER A 106 -16.22 -13.09 -23.79
CA SER A 106 -16.52 -13.53 -22.44
C SER A 106 -15.27 -14.03 -21.71
N ASN A 107 -15.21 -13.84 -20.39
CA ASN A 107 -14.07 -14.27 -19.55
C ASN A 107 -13.85 -15.78 -19.51
N ASP A 108 -14.89 -16.59 -19.74
CA ASP A 108 -14.77 -18.06 -19.84
C ASP A 108 -14.00 -18.52 -21.08
N LEU A 109 -13.79 -17.64 -22.05
CA LEU A 109 -12.98 -17.86 -23.24
C LEU A 109 -11.50 -17.49 -23.05
N ILE A 110 -11.10 -16.95 -21.92
CA ILE A 110 -9.69 -16.74 -21.58
C ILE A 110 -9.06 -18.07 -21.17
N CYS A 111 -7.86 -18.28 -21.67
CA CYS A 111 -7.03 -19.42 -21.32
C CYS A 111 -5.95 -19.02 -20.31
N MET A 112 -6.22 -19.20 -19.03
CA MET A 112 -5.28 -18.93 -17.92
C MET A 112 -4.95 -20.23 -17.18
N PRO A 113 -3.70 -20.44 -16.70
CA PRO A 113 -3.40 -21.53 -15.78
C PRO A 113 -4.22 -21.41 -14.47
N PRO A 114 -4.72 -22.52 -13.89
CA PRO A 114 -4.54 -23.92 -14.31
C PRO A 114 -5.54 -24.41 -15.37
N ASP A 115 -6.49 -23.60 -15.82
CA ASP A 115 -7.64 -24.04 -16.65
C ASP A 115 -7.26 -24.45 -18.08
N CYS A 116 -6.03 -24.17 -18.49
CA CYS A 116 -5.53 -24.50 -19.81
C CYS A 116 -4.34 -25.44 -19.75
N SER A 117 -4.34 -26.40 -20.68
CA SER A 117 -3.27 -27.42 -20.82
C SER A 117 -1.90 -26.83 -21.21
N LYS A 118 -1.87 -25.55 -21.64
CA LYS A 118 -0.64 -24.85 -22.03
C LYS A 118 -0.25 -23.86 -20.95
N SER A 119 0.96 -23.96 -20.44
CA SER A 119 1.46 -23.24 -19.27
C SER A 119 1.82 -21.77 -19.50
N LYS A 120 1.81 -21.29 -20.75
CA LYS A 120 2.28 -19.93 -21.08
C LYS A 120 1.38 -19.28 -22.12
N THR A 121 0.25 -18.74 -21.67
CA THR A 121 -0.68 -17.97 -22.53
C THR A 121 -0.51 -16.48 -22.37
N ILE A 122 0.06 -16.06 -21.22
CA ILE A 122 0.37 -14.67 -20.88
C ILE A 122 1.60 -14.64 -19.96
N GLU A 123 2.50 -13.70 -20.16
CA GLU A 123 3.70 -13.51 -19.33
C GLU A 123 3.97 -12.01 -19.10
N LEU A 124 4.32 -11.70 -17.87
CA LEU A 124 4.86 -10.38 -17.48
C LEU A 124 6.35 -10.56 -17.15
N ILE A 125 7.24 -9.94 -17.92
CA ILE A 125 8.68 -10.14 -17.81
C ILE A 125 9.42 -8.83 -17.57
N ASN A 126 10.52 -8.87 -16.80
CA ASN A 126 11.43 -7.75 -16.64
C ASN A 126 12.44 -7.72 -17.78
N LEU A 127 12.53 -6.60 -18.49
CA LEU A 127 13.45 -6.38 -19.62
C LEU A 127 14.67 -5.54 -19.28
N THR A 128 14.83 -5.14 -18.00
CA THR A 128 15.97 -4.32 -17.59
C THR A 128 17.24 -5.15 -17.49
N GLU A 129 18.19 -4.91 -18.37
CA GLU A 129 19.48 -5.60 -18.34
C GLU A 129 20.22 -5.30 -17.03
N GLY A 130 20.76 -6.35 -16.42
CA GLY A 130 21.44 -6.27 -15.12
C GLY A 130 20.53 -6.38 -13.90
N SER A 131 19.22 -6.44 -14.08
CA SER A 131 18.29 -6.78 -12.99
C SER A 131 18.44 -8.27 -12.63
N ASP A 132 18.35 -8.61 -11.35
CA ASP A 132 18.41 -9.98 -10.83
C ASP A 132 17.26 -10.86 -11.33
N ASP A 133 16.16 -10.25 -11.79
CA ASP A 133 14.97 -10.89 -12.35
C ASP A 133 14.79 -10.63 -13.86
N TYR A 134 15.89 -10.25 -14.58
CA TYR A 134 15.84 -10.08 -16.03
C TYR A 134 15.31 -11.32 -16.73
N GLY A 135 14.29 -11.16 -17.56
CA GLY A 135 13.66 -12.25 -18.33
C GLY A 135 12.85 -13.25 -17.51
N GLN A 136 12.73 -13.06 -16.19
CA GLN A 136 11.88 -13.92 -15.37
C GLN A 136 10.40 -13.57 -15.56
N SER A 137 9.58 -14.60 -15.75
CA SER A 137 8.13 -14.47 -15.84
C SER A 137 7.53 -14.28 -14.45
N ARG A 138 6.57 -13.36 -14.33
CA ARG A 138 5.78 -13.12 -13.13
C ARG A 138 4.34 -13.53 -13.35
N SER A 139 3.70 -14.06 -12.31
CA SER A 139 2.27 -14.36 -12.33
C SER A 139 1.44 -13.12 -12.48
N VAL A 140 0.32 -13.25 -13.17
CA VAL A 140 -0.64 -12.16 -13.38
C VAL A 140 -2.07 -12.66 -13.24
N THR A 141 -2.97 -11.81 -12.78
CA THR A 141 -4.41 -11.98 -12.91
C THR A 141 -4.88 -11.19 -14.11
N ALA A 142 -5.69 -11.80 -14.96
CA ALA A 142 -6.23 -11.17 -16.16
C ALA A 142 -7.74 -11.33 -16.24
N THR A 143 -8.42 -10.31 -16.76
CA THR A 143 -9.85 -10.33 -17.06
C THR A 143 -10.12 -9.55 -18.33
N LEU A 144 -11.13 -9.97 -19.09
CA LEU A 144 -11.67 -9.20 -20.20
C LEU A 144 -12.93 -8.49 -19.74
N SER A 145 -13.04 -7.22 -20.02
CA SER A 145 -14.25 -6.46 -19.74
C SER A 145 -14.52 -5.44 -20.81
N LYS A 146 -15.77 -5.02 -20.87
CA LYS A 146 -16.12 -3.79 -21.57
C LYS A 146 -15.64 -2.63 -20.74
N VAL A 147 -14.97 -1.68 -21.34
CA VAL A 147 -14.57 -0.43 -20.71
C VAL A 147 -15.08 0.71 -21.59
N GLY A 148 -16.03 1.48 -21.04
CA GLY A 148 -16.58 2.63 -21.72
C GLY A 148 -17.95 2.45 -22.36
N PHE A 149 -18.37 3.50 -23.09
CA PHE A 149 -19.66 3.55 -23.76
C PHE A 149 -19.72 2.75 -25.05
N ASP A 150 -18.57 2.34 -25.60
CA ASP A 150 -18.52 1.46 -26.75
C ASP A 150 -18.77 0.01 -26.32
N GLU A 151 -19.99 -0.44 -26.53
CA GLU A 151 -20.43 -1.82 -26.24
C GLU A 151 -19.70 -2.88 -27.08
N PHE A 152 -18.81 -2.47 -27.99
CA PHE A 152 -18.30 -3.30 -29.07
C PHE A 152 -16.87 -3.77 -28.92
N GLU A 153 -16.17 -3.39 -27.85
CA GLU A 153 -14.74 -3.71 -27.73
C GLU A 153 -14.40 -4.42 -26.44
N SER A 154 -13.47 -5.38 -26.54
CA SER A 154 -12.92 -6.10 -25.39
C SER A 154 -11.62 -5.46 -24.94
N VAL A 155 -11.52 -5.14 -23.66
CA VAL A 155 -10.29 -4.67 -23.02
C VAL A 155 -9.76 -5.73 -22.07
N LEU A 156 -8.57 -6.24 -22.36
CA LEU A 156 -7.82 -7.09 -21.46
C LEU A 156 -7.22 -6.23 -20.36
N GLN A 157 -7.56 -6.54 -19.13
CA GLN A 157 -7.10 -5.89 -17.91
C GLN A 157 -6.22 -6.88 -17.15
N VAL A 158 -4.98 -6.49 -16.87
CA VAL A 158 -3.98 -7.37 -16.24
C VAL A 158 -3.39 -6.70 -15.02
N ARG A 159 -3.24 -7.46 -13.93
CA ARG A 159 -2.51 -7.06 -12.74
C ARG A 159 -1.41 -8.04 -12.41
N PRO A 160 -0.23 -7.54 -12.01
CA PRO A 160 0.79 -8.39 -11.41
C PRO A 160 0.27 -9.04 -10.13
N GLU A 161 0.43 -10.35 -10.01
CA GLU A 161 0.22 -11.09 -8.77
C GLU A 161 1.50 -11.19 -7.95
N GLY A 162 1.33 -11.47 -6.66
CA GLY A 162 2.46 -11.69 -5.77
C GLY A 162 3.22 -10.40 -5.48
N VAL A 163 4.47 -10.29 -5.90
CA VAL A 163 5.34 -9.14 -5.59
C VAL A 163 5.01 -7.92 -6.44
N LEU A 164 5.27 -6.73 -5.89
CA LEU A 164 5.19 -5.48 -6.63
C LEU A 164 6.29 -5.40 -7.69
N LEU A 165 6.05 -4.63 -8.76
CA LEU A 165 7.09 -4.32 -9.74
C LEU A 165 8.13 -3.39 -9.12
N LYS A 166 9.36 -3.50 -9.57
CA LYS A 166 10.45 -2.62 -9.12
C LYS A 166 10.36 -1.27 -9.81
N GLU A 167 10.79 -0.23 -9.12
CA GLU A 167 10.92 1.12 -9.69
C GLU A 167 12.04 1.18 -10.73
N LYS A 168 11.89 2.06 -11.72
CA LYS A 168 12.88 2.28 -12.81
C LYS A 168 13.25 1.01 -13.57
N GLN A 169 12.31 0.12 -13.75
CA GLN A 169 12.51 -1.12 -14.50
C GLN A 169 11.59 -1.14 -15.72
N THR A 170 12.12 -1.62 -16.84
CA THR A 170 11.34 -1.84 -18.05
C THR A 170 10.73 -3.23 -18.04
N TYR A 171 9.44 -3.30 -18.26
CA TYR A 171 8.66 -4.55 -18.31
C TYR A 171 8.00 -4.73 -19.65
N ALA A 172 7.73 -5.99 -20.00
CA ALA A 172 6.81 -6.33 -21.08
C ALA A 172 5.73 -7.30 -20.58
N LEU A 173 4.50 -7.04 -21.00
CA LEU A 173 3.42 -8.01 -20.99
C LEU A 173 3.38 -8.67 -22.37
N LEU A 174 3.50 -9.99 -22.42
CA LEU A 174 3.39 -10.80 -23.64
C LEU A 174 2.12 -11.63 -23.55
N VAL A 175 1.29 -11.57 -24.59
CA VAL A 175 0.09 -12.39 -24.73
C VAL A 175 0.26 -13.25 -25.99
N TYR A 176 0.08 -14.56 -25.83
CA TYR A 176 0.35 -15.54 -26.89
C TYR A 176 -0.91 -15.89 -27.66
N GLU A 177 -0.76 -16.46 -28.88
CA GLU A 177 -1.86 -16.78 -29.77
C GLU A 177 -2.92 -17.71 -29.15
N ASP A 178 -2.53 -18.52 -28.17
CA ASP A 178 -3.38 -19.48 -27.47
C ASP A 178 -4.05 -18.93 -26.18
N PHE A 179 -3.98 -17.61 -25.98
CA PHE A 179 -4.64 -16.94 -24.84
C PHE A 179 -6.18 -17.02 -24.94
N LEU A 180 -6.75 -17.04 -26.14
CA LEU A 180 -8.18 -17.16 -26.35
C LEU A 180 -8.55 -18.59 -26.78
N LYS A 181 -9.71 -19.07 -26.28
CA LYS A 181 -10.31 -20.34 -26.67
C LYS A 181 -11.16 -20.17 -27.93
N THR A 182 -11.36 -21.27 -28.68
CA THR A 182 -12.31 -21.32 -29.80
C THR A 182 -13.67 -20.75 -29.41
N PRO A 183 -14.33 -19.93 -30.26
CA PRO A 183 -14.02 -19.73 -31.69
C PRO A 183 -13.02 -18.60 -31.98
N PHE A 184 -12.45 -17.95 -30.98
CA PHE A 184 -11.52 -16.84 -31.18
C PHE A 184 -10.08 -17.31 -31.27
N GLN A 185 -9.28 -16.63 -32.08
CA GLN A 185 -7.83 -16.81 -32.18
C GLN A 185 -7.14 -15.45 -32.13
N LEU A 186 -6.30 -15.26 -31.11
CA LEU A 186 -5.48 -14.05 -31.02
C LEU A 186 -4.35 -14.12 -32.05
N GLN A 187 -4.15 -13.05 -32.81
CA GLN A 187 -3.07 -12.95 -33.81
C GLN A 187 -2.41 -11.57 -33.75
N PRO A 188 -1.13 -11.47 -34.14
CA PRO A 188 -0.42 -10.21 -34.14
C PRO A 188 -0.94 -9.28 -35.24
N SER A 189 -1.32 -8.05 -34.88
CA SER A 189 -1.66 -7.00 -35.84
C SER A 189 -0.43 -6.61 -36.69
N ASP A 190 -0.64 -6.00 -37.85
CA ASP A 190 0.46 -5.58 -38.74
C ASP A 190 1.35 -4.53 -38.04
N VAL A 191 0.74 -3.65 -37.23
CA VAL A 191 1.50 -2.67 -36.41
C VAL A 191 2.39 -3.41 -35.41
N LEU A 192 1.88 -4.41 -34.69
CA LEU A 192 2.69 -5.19 -33.74
C LEU A 192 3.84 -5.93 -34.44
N LYS A 193 3.58 -6.52 -35.63
CA LYS A 193 4.63 -7.16 -36.43
C LYS A 193 5.75 -6.18 -36.79
N GLN A 194 5.41 -4.94 -37.16
CA GLN A 194 6.38 -3.88 -37.42
C GLN A 194 7.17 -3.50 -36.15
N LEU A 195 6.47 -3.29 -35.01
CA LEU A 195 7.10 -2.97 -33.71
C LEU A 195 8.08 -4.04 -33.24
N LEU A 196 7.79 -5.31 -33.54
CA LEU A 196 8.66 -6.45 -33.17
C LEU A 196 9.71 -6.79 -34.26
N SER A 197 9.63 -6.19 -35.43
CA SER A 197 10.58 -6.41 -36.52
C SER A 197 11.98 -5.90 -36.13
N ALA A 198 13.01 -6.63 -36.61
CA ALA A 198 14.39 -6.18 -36.53
C ALA A 198 14.74 -5.10 -37.58
N GLN A 199 13.87 -4.84 -38.54
CA GLN A 199 14.06 -3.80 -39.55
C GLN A 199 13.68 -2.44 -38.93
N GLU A 200 14.59 -1.49 -39.06
CA GLU A 200 14.33 -0.11 -38.67
C GLU A 200 13.31 0.51 -39.65
N PRO A 201 12.26 1.16 -39.16
CA PRO A 201 11.32 1.85 -40.02
C PRO A 201 11.99 3.08 -40.64
N GLU A 202 11.50 3.54 -41.78
CA GLU A 202 11.96 4.77 -42.44
C GLU A 202 11.85 6.02 -41.54
N VAL A 203 10.84 6.04 -40.66
CA VAL A 203 10.62 7.07 -39.63
C VAL A 203 10.40 6.37 -38.29
N GLU A 204 11.31 6.58 -37.37
CA GLU A 204 11.20 6.00 -36.03
C GLU A 204 10.19 6.78 -35.18
N SER A 205 9.07 6.11 -34.79
CA SER A 205 8.10 6.66 -33.84
C SER A 205 8.53 6.43 -32.38
N ASP A 206 8.01 7.23 -31.46
CA ASP A 206 8.22 7.04 -30.02
C ASP A 206 7.76 5.65 -29.57
N LEU A 207 6.64 5.16 -30.14
CA LEU A 207 6.13 3.81 -29.88
C LEU A 207 7.12 2.74 -30.36
N HIS A 208 7.72 2.89 -31.56
CA HIS A 208 8.71 1.94 -32.06
C HIS A 208 9.95 1.91 -31.14
N ARG A 209 10.43 3.06 -30.68
CA ARG A 209 11.54 3.14 -29.70
C ARG A 209 11.21 2.44 -28.39
N SER A 210 10.00 2.61 -27.88
CA SER A 210 9.60 1.99 -26.59
C SER A 210 9.64 0.46 -26.63
N TYR A 211 9.51 -0.17 -27.81
CA TYR A 211 9.61 -1.62 -27.98
C TYR A 211 11.05 -2.13 -28.20
N GLN A 212 12.05 -1.27 -28.23
CA GLN A 212 13.46 -1.70 -28.42
C GLN A 212 13.92 -2.72 -27.38
N PRO A 213 13.65 -2.58 -26.05
CA PRO A 213 14.06 -3.59 -25.07
C PRO A 213 13.43 -4.96 -25.34
N LEU A 214 12.16 -4.99 -25.79
CA LEU A 214 11.47 -6.22 -26.14
C LEU A 214 12.07 -6.89 -27.37
N ARG A 215 12.39 -6.12 -28.44
CA ARG A 215 13.08 -6.66 -29.62
C ARG A 215 14.42 -7.30 -29.27
N GLN A 216 15.21 -6.65 -28.40
CA GLN A 216 16.48 -7.18 -27.93
C GLN A 216 16.29 -8.48 -27.15
N TYR A 217 15.30 -8.52 -26.27
CA TYR A 217 14.97 -9.73 -25.51
C TYR A 217 14.53 -10.89 -26.43
N LEU A 218 13.62 -10.64 -27.36
CA LEU A 218 13.13 -11.65 -28.32
C LEU A 218 14.22 -12.16 -29.23
N LYS A 219 15.17 -11.32 -29.65
CA LYS A 219 16.35 -11.73 -30.43
C LYS A 219 17.22 -12.73 -29.65
N LYS A 220 17.36 -12.56 -28.32
CA LYS A 220 18.09 -13.49 -27.44
C LYS A 220 17.28 -14.75 -27.13
N ASN A 221 15.94 -14.68 -27.25
CA ASN A 221 15.01 -15.74 -26.88
C ASN A 221 14.02 -16.06 -28.04
N PRO A 222 14.48 -16.64 -29.14
CA PRO A 222 13.67 -16.80 -30.39
C PRO A 222 12.45 -17.69 -30.23
N ALA A 223 12.38 -18.52 -29.18
CA ALA A 223 11.20 -19.34 -28.87
C ALA A 223 9.93 -18.51 -28.58
N HIS A 224 10.07 -17.29 -28.07
CA HIS A 224 8.96 -16.39 -27.78
C HIS A 224 8.40 -15.72 -29.04
N THR A 225 9.24 -15.50 -30.07
CA THR A 225 8.91 -14.66 -31.23
C THR A 225 7.75 -15.21 -32.06
N LYS A 226 7.59 -16.52 -32.12
CA LYS A 226 6.57 -17.19 -32.97
C LYS A 226 5.16 -17.19 -32.38
N ALA A 227 5.02 -16.92 -31.09
CA ALA A 227 3.77 -17.07 -30.33
C ALA A 227 3.18 -15.74 -29.83
N VAL A 228 3.93 -14.64 -29.88
CA VAL A 228 3.48 -13.34 -29.35
C VAL A 228 2.45 -12.72 -30.29
N ALA A 229 1.23 -12.63 -29.81
CA ALA A 229 0.10 -12.07 -30.56
C ALA A 229 -0.33 -10.67 -30.08
N ALA A 230 -0.07 -10.34 -28.82
CA ALA A 230 -0.18 -8.98 -28.30
C ALA A 230 0.95 -8.70 -27.32
N ALA A 231 1.40 -7.44 -27.23
CA ALA A 231 2.46 -7.05 -26.33
C ALA A 231 2.30 -5.60 -25.88
N LEU A 232 2.80 -5.33 -24.66
CA LEU A 232 2.86 -4.00 -24.08
C LEU A 232 4.24 -3.81 -23.43
N VAL A 233 4.89 -2.67 -23.67
CA VAL A 233 6.21 -2.36 -23.10
C VAL A 233 6.16 -1.00 -22.41
N TRP A 234 6.65 -0.96 -21.18
CA TRP A 234 6.74 0.28 -20.39
C TRP A 234 7.83 0.22 -19.34
N THR A 235 8.23 1.39 -18.87
CA THR A 235 9.17 1.55 -17.76
C THR A 235 8.44 2.13 -16.56
N THR A 236 8.56 1.48 -15.41
CA THR A 236 8.00 1.97 -14.14
C THR A 236 8.69 3.26 -13.71
N GLY A 237 7.93 4.14 -13.08
CA GLY A 237 8.44 5.37 -12.47
C GLY A 237 9.18 5.13 -11.15
N GLU A 238 9.44 6.21 -10.44
CA GLU A 238 10.06 6.21 -9.10
C GLU A 238 9.20 7.02 -8.11
N PRO A 239 7.94 6.58 -7.85
CA PRO A 239 7.01 7.33 -7.00
C PRO A 239 7.51 7.54 -5.57
N THR A 240 8.44 6.71 -5.08
CA THR A 240 8.99 6.86 -3.73
C THR A 240 10.07 7.94 -3.63
N LYS A 241 10.61 8.42 -4.76
CA LYS A 241 11.72 9.38 -4.78
C LYS A 241 11.34 10.72 -4.16
N SER A 242 10.19 11.25 -4.55
CA SER A 242 9.75 12.57 -4.08
C SER A 242 9.72 12.65 -2.55
N LEU A 243 9.09 11.70 -1.87
CA LEU A 243 9.07 11.69 -0.40
C LEU A 243 10.46 11.53 0.21
N ARG A 244 11.32 10.70 -0.36
CA ARG A 244 12.71 10.53 0.12
C ARG A 244 13.52 11.82 0.03
N ASP A 245 13.37 12.55 -1.07
CA ASP A 245 14.05 13.84 -1.25
C ASP A 245 13.58 14.85 -0.20
N GLN A 246 12.28 14.92 0.06
CA GLN A 246 11.72 15.79 1.11
C GLN A 246 12.21 15.38 2.50
N VAL A 247 12.25 14.08 2.79
CA VAL A 247 12.78 13.56 4.07
C VAL A 247 14.25 13.92 4.25
N ALA A 248 15.08 13.72 3.24
CA ALA A 248 16.50 14.09 3.30
C ALA A 248 16.66 15.60 3.55
N HIS A 249 15.84 16.42 2.89
CA HIS A 249 15.88 17.86 3.08
C HIS A 249 15.50 18.30 4.51
N VAL A 250 14.39 17.78 5.07
CA VAL A 250 13.96 18.16 6.43
C VAL A 250 14.91 17.64 7.51
N ILE A 251 15.56 16.50 7.26
CA ILE A 251 16.62 15.99 8.13
C ILE A 251 17.79 16.98 8.20
N ASN A 252 18.26 17.46 7.06
CA ASN A 252 19.36 18.41 6.97
C ASN A 252 19.04 19.78 7.56
N THR A 253 17.76 20.14 7.62
CA THR A 253 17.27 21.43 8.18
C THR A 253 16.63 21.29 9.56
N SER A 254 16.67 20.10 10.17
CA SER A 254 15.91 19.74 11.38
C SER A 254 16.22 20.59 12.61
N GLU A 255 17.43 21.18 12.69
CA GLU A 255 17.83 22.08 13.79
C GLU A 255 16.87 23.28 13.93
N LYS A 256 16.26 23.75 12.84
CA LYS A 256 15.29 24.86 12.83
C LYS A 256 13.99 24.54 13.58
N TYR A 257 13.72 23.25 13.83
CA TYR A 257 12.42 22.77 14.33
C TYR A 257 12.56 22.03 15.66
N ARG A 258 13.56 22.40 16.48
CA ARG A 258 13.81 21.77 17.79
C ARG A 258 13.19 22.51 18.96
N ASP A 259 12.57 23.66 18.73
CA ASP A 259 12.02 24.47 19.81
C ASP A 259 10.79 23.80 20.45
N TYR A 260 10.87 23.62 21.75
CA TYR A 260 9.80 23.02 22.55
C TYR A 260 9.71 23.67 23.93
N LEU A 261 8.56 23.50 24.58
CA LEU A 261 8.33 23.87 25.97
C LEU A 261 7.80 22.67 26.73
N ILE A 262 8.40 22.36 27.88
CA ILE A 262 7.84 21.39 28.83
C ILE A 262 6.88 22.15 29.75
N GLU A 263 5.61 21.79 29.74
CA GLU A 263 4.57 22.39 30.57
C GLU A 263 4.55 21.79 31.98
N GLY A 264 4.94 20.50 32.10
CA GLY A 264 5.03 19.80 33.37
C GLY A 264 4.31 18.46 33.39
N VAL A 265 4.13 17.93 34.60
CA VAL A 265 3.47 16.65 34.84
C VAL A 265 1.96 16.76 34.62
N ASP A 266 1.40 15.86 33.80
CA ASP A 266 -0.04 15.64 33.70
C ASP A 266 -0.46 14.61 34.74
N GLY A 267 -0.98 15.07 35.87
CA GLY A 267 -1.38 14.21 37.01
C GLY A 267 -2.61 13.34 36.72
N GLU A 268 -3.48 13.74 35.77
CA GLU A 268 -4.69 12.98 35.41
C GLU A 268 -4.33 11.76 34.55
N LEU A 269 -3.29 11.88 33.73
CA LEU A 269 -2.82 10.82 32.87
C LEU A 269 -1.72 9.95 33.50
N SER A 270 -1.06 10.44 34.55
CA SER A 270 -0.03 9.70 35.29
C SER A 270 -0.63 8.59 36.17
N THR A 271 0.14 7.52 36.42
CA THR A 271 -0.19 6.42 37.36
C THR A 271 1.07 5.96 38.09
N GLU A 272 0.95 4.96 38.93
CA GLU A 272 2.11 4.32 39.62
C GLU A 272 3.13 3.69 38.66
N GLU A 273 2.72 3.39 37.40
CA GLU A 273 3.58 2.77 36.37
C GLU A 273 4.29 3.81 35.51
N VAL A 274 3.60 4.92 35.22
CA VAL A 274 4.07 5.91 34.23
C VAL A 274 3.85 7.33 34.72
N CYS A 275 4.87 8.16 34.53
CA CYS A 275 4.81 9.60 34.68
C CYS A 275 4.57 10.25 33.31
N ILE A 276 3.46 10.95 33.14
CA ILE A 276 3.12 11.63 31.90
C ILE A 276 3.52 13.09 32.00
N ILE A 277 4.33 13.54 31.04
CA ILE A 277 4.81 14.91 30.91
C ILE A 277 4.14 15.49 29.66
N LYS A 278 3.53 16.66 29.83
CA LYS A 278 2.99 17.45 28.72
C LYS A 278 3.99 18.51 28.27
N GLY A 279 4.03 18.77 26.98
CA GLY A 279 4.78 19.87 26.38
C GLY A 279 4.16 20.33 25.08
N THR A 280 4.68 21.43 24.56
CA THR A 280 4.36 21.95 23.23
C THR A 280 5.61 22.02 22.37
N TRP A 281 5.44 21.73 21.09
CA TRP A 281 6.50 21.76 20.07
C TRP A 281 6.15 22.76 18.97
N GLN A 282 7.15 23.53 18.53
CA GLN A 282 7.04 24.44 17.40
C GLN A 282 7.22 23.66 16.09
N ALA A 283 6.14 23.06 15.61
CA ALA A 283 6.14 22.17 14.46
C ALA A 283 5.97 22.93 13.14
N PRO A 284 6.70 22.57 12.06
CA PRO A 284 6.51 23.18 10.75
C PRO A 284 5.26 22.66 10.05
N LEU A 285 4.54 23.54 9.38
CA LEU A 285 3.51 23.22 8.41
C LEU A 285 4.06 23.43 7.00
N PHE A 286 4.17 22.34 6.23
CA PHE A 286 4.73 22.34 4.87
C PHE A 286 3.66 22.46 3.77
N LEU A 287 2.42 22.74 4.11
CA LEU A 287 1.32 22.85 3.17
C LEU A 287 1.13 24.29 2.71
N ASP A 288 0.89 24.51 1.42
CA ASP A 288 0.91 25.84 0.79
C ASP A 288 -0.21 26.80 1.22
N LYS A 289 -1.35 26.29 1.66
CA LYS A 289 -2.52 27.10 2.07
C LYS A 289 -2.99 26.87 3.51
N GLY A 290 -2.19 26.18 4.31
CA GLY A 290 -2.55 25.84 5.69
C GLY A 290 -3.71 24.85 5.77
N PRO A 291 -4.45 24.74 6.88
CA PRO A 291 -5.47 23.72 7.08
C PRO A 291 -6.77 23.96 6.28
N ARG A 292 -6.89 25.05 5.58
CA ARG A 292 -7.99 25.25 4.61
C ARG A 292 -7.89 24.36 3.37
N LEU A 293 -6.89 23.52 3.33
CA LEU A 293 -6.42 22.73 2.21
C LEU A 293 -7.19 21.47 1.90
N TYR A 294 -8.16 21.13 2.68
CA TYR A 294 -8.94 19.94 2.39
C TYR A 294 -9.66 19.98 1.02
N ALA A 295 -9.62 21.10 0.34
CA ALA A 295 -10.21 21.27 -0.98
C ALA A 295 -9.22 21.70 -2.08
N GLU A 296 -8.10 22.32 -1.72
CA GLU A 296 -7.15 22.90 -2.68
C GLU A 296 -5.75 22.99 -2.05
N GLY A 297 -4.70 22.83 -2.84
CA GLY A 297 -3.35 23.04 -2.41
C GLY A 297 -2.50 21.78 -2.33
N GLY A 298 -1.21 21.95 -2.13
CA GLY A 298 -0.20 20.91 -2.11
C GLY A 298 0.87 21.21 -1.07
N LEU A 299 2.07 20.72 -1.29
CA LEU A 299 3.23 21.08 -0.48
C LEU A 299 3.67 22.52 -0.84
N ASN A 300 4.07 23.28 0.15
CA ASN A 300 4.80 24.53 -0.05
C ASN A 300 6.23 24.18 -0.43
N LEU A 301 6.58 24.38 -1.70
CA LEU A 301 7.86 24.01 -2.26
C LEU A 301 8.69 25.25 -2.59
N ASP A 302 9.99 25.18 -2.32
CA ASP A 302 10.98 26.15 -2.78
C ASP A 302 11.22 26.04 -4.31
N PRO A 303 12.02 26.93 -4.91
CA PRO A 303 12.35 26.86 -6.33
C PRO A 303 13.08 25.58 -6.77
N ASN A 304 13.63 24.81 -5.84
CA ASN A 304 14.28 23.51 -6.10
C ASN A 304 13.30 22.33 -5.96
N GLY A 305 12.04 22.59 -5.66
CA GLY A 305 11.03 21.56 -5.43
C GLY A 305 11.11 20.89 -4.07
N LEU A 306 11.80 21.50 -3.09
CA LEU A 306 11.92 21.00 -1.73
C LEU A 306 10.96 21.73 -0.78
N VAL A 307 10.46 21.04 0.23
CA VAL A 307 9.51 21.61 1.18
C VAL A 307 10.13 22.75 1.99
N ASP A 308 9.36 23.83 2.13
CA ASP A 308 9.66 24.93 3.05
C ASP A 308 8.48 25.16 3.99
N ALA A 309 8.77 25.51 5.25
CA ALA A 309 7.71 25.73 6.22
C ALA A 309 6.90 27.00 5.88
N MET A 310 5.64 26.81 5.56
CA MET A 310 4.69 27.92 5.37
C MET A 310 4.38 28.62 6.69
N GLU A 311 4.35 27.86 7.77
CA GLU A 311 3.97 28.30 9.10
C GLU A 311 4.63 27.42 10.16
N ILE A 312 4.93 27.99 11.33
CA ILE A 312 5.32 27.27 12.54
C ILE A 312 4.14 27.22 13.48
N ARG A 313 3.79 26.04 13.97
CA ARG A 313 2.63 25.82 14.83
C ARG A 313 3.03 25.24 16.17
N SER A 314 2.42 25.76 17.23
CA SER A 314 2.52 25.14 18.55
C SER A 314 1.56 23.94 18.63
N ILE A 315 2.10 22.73 18.74
CA ILE A 315 1.34 21.49 18.85
C ILE A 315 1.68 20.75 20.14
N ASP A 316 0.66 20.14 20.75
CA ASP A 316 0.82 19.40 21.99
C ASP A 316 1.57 18.08 21.75
N PHE A 317 2.49 17.74 22.64
CA PHE A 317 3.09 16.43 22.73
C PHE A 317 3.09 15.91 24.17
N TYR A 318 3.23 14.61 24.32
CA TYR A 318 3.28 13.93 25.59
C TYR A 318 4.42 12.93 25.62
N LEU A 319 5.09 12.86 26.77
CA LEU A 319 6.12 11.86 27.10
C LEU A 319 5.61 10.99 28.24
N SER A 320 5.85 9.71 28.17
CA SER A 320 5.62 8.75 29.23
C SER A 320 6.96 8.24 29.73
N ILE A 321 7.28 8.51 30.97
CA ILE A 321 8.50 8.04 31.62
C ILE A 321 8.16 6.88 32.55
N PRO A 322 8.83 5.70 32.45
CA PRO A 322 8.63 4.60 33.37
C PRO A 322 8.98 5.01 34.82
N GLN A 323 8.08 4.81 35.75
CA GLN A 323 8.36 5.17 37.18
C GLN A 323 9.18 4.12 37.91
N LYS A 324 8.94 2.84 37.62
CA LYS A 324 9.56 1.71 38.31
C LYS A 324 10.89 1.24 37.70
N ALA A 325 11.24 1.73 36.53
CA ALA A 325 12.48 1.36 35.85
C ALA A 325 13.56 2.42 36.06
N GLU A 326 14.77 1.99 36.48
CA GLU A 326 15.93 2.88 36.44
C GLU A 326 16.30 3.25 35.01
N MET A 327 16.64 4.51 34.79
CA MET A 327 17.13 4.98 33.52
C MET A 327 18.50 4.36 33.20
N PRO A 328 18.67 3.69 32.05
CA PRO A 328 19.99 3.25 31.60
C PRO A 328 20.96 4.43 31.40
N THR A 329 22.26 4.16 31.42
CA THR A 329 23.31 5.18 31.26
C THR A 329 23.16 5.96 29.93
N GLN A 330 22.64 5.31 28.88
CA GLN A 330 22.41 5.93 27.57
C GLN A 330 21.07 6.70 27.49
N GLY A 331 20.26 6.67 28.54
CA GLY A 331 18.88 7.16 28.53
C GLY A 331 17.86 6.05 28.34
N PHE A 332 16.59 6.37 28.45
CA PHE A 332 15.50 5.43 28.22
C PHE A 332 15.41 5.05 26.73
N PRO A 333 15.27 3.75 26.38
CA PRO A 333 14.87 3.37 25.03
C PRO A 333 13.53 4.02 24.69
N LEU A 334 13.37 4.49 23.46
CA LEU A 334 12.25 5.35 23.06
C LEU A 334 11.30 4.63 22.11
N LEU A 335 10.01 4.58 22.47
CA LEU A 335 8.92 4.21 21.58
C LEU A 335 8.18 5.46 21.12
N ILE A 336 8.17 5.73 19.81
CA ILE A 336 7.38 6.82 19.24
C ILE A 336 6.05 6.27 18.77
N TYR A 337 4.96 6.72 19.40
CA TYR A 337 3.62 6.27 19.09
C TYR A 337 2.93 7.20 18.09
N ASN A 338 2.24 6.59 17.12
CA ASN A 338 1.51 7.27 16.06
C ASN A 338 0.04 6.84 16.06
N GLN A 339 -0.83 7.77 16.45
CA GLN A 339 -2.26 7.54 16.47
C GLN A 339 -2.85 7.40 15.06
N GLY A 340 -4.01 6.72 15.00
CA GLY A 340 -4.82 6.64 13.79
C GLY A 340 -5.57 7.93 13.48
N THR A 341 -6.33 7.92 12.39
CA THR A 341 -7.19 9.04 11.99
C THR A 341 -8.13 9.44 13.13
N ALA A 342 -8.27 10.73 13.35
CA ALA A 342 -9.05 11.30 14.45
C ALA A 342 -8.59 10.87 15.86
N GLY A 343 -7.38 10.34 15.99
CA GLY A 343 -6.77 10.09 17.28
C GLY A 343 -6.26 11.38 17.93
N SER A 344 -6.03 11.33 19.24
CA SER A 344 -5.42 12.42 20.01
C SER A 344 -3.95 12.12 20.34
N ALA A 345 -3.19 13.14 20.71
CA ALA A 345 -1.83 12.99 21.21
C ALA A 345 -1.75 12.07 22.44
N THR A 346 -2.83 11.99 23.23
CA THR A 346 -2.92 11.13 24.41
C THR A 346 -3.35 9.68 24.13
N GLN A 347 -3.62 9.31 22.88
CA GLN A 347 -4.17 7.99 22.53
C GLN A 347 -3.31 6.82 23.03
N PHE A 348 -2.00 6.96 23.08
CA PHE A 348 -1.08 5.94 23.61
C PHE A 348 -1.35 5.59 25.08
N ARG A 349 -2.02 6.48 25.80
CA ARG A 349 -2.37 6.37 27.22
C ARG A 349 -3.86 6.08 27.44
N THR A 350 -4.73 6.72 26.64
CA THR A 350 -6.19 6.64 26.83
C THR A 350 -6.83 5.45 26.09
N ARG A 351 -6.16 4.88 25.07
CA ARG A 351 -6.65 3.69 24.37
C ARG A 351 -6.07 2.43 25.01
N GLY A 352 -6.95 1.56 25.48
CA GLY A 352 -6.63 0.28 26.10
C GLY A 352 -7.81 -0.68 25.98
N GLN A 353 -7.88 -1.68 26.86
CA GLN A 353 -8.92 -2.70 26.85
C GLN A 353 -10.30 -2.13 27.19
N VAL A 354 -11.29 -2.43 26.36
CA VAL A 354 -12.71 -2.16 26.56
C VAL A 354 -13.39 -3.45 26.99
N LEU A 355 -14.10 -3.41 28.13
CA LEU A 355 -14.75 -4.59 28.71
C LEU A 355 -16.23 -4.72 28.33
N GLU A 356 -16.87 -3.61 27.91
CA GLU A 356 -18.29 -3.60 27.59
C GLU A 356 -18.57 -2.96 26.22
N LYS A 357 -19.42 -3.61 25.43
CA LYS A 357 -19.86 -3.11 24.14
C LYS A 357 -20.63 -1.79 24.29
N GLY A 358 -20.26 -0.80 23.48
CA GLY A 358 -20.90 0.53 23.48
C GLY A 358 -20.30 1.54 24.46
N LYS A 359 -19.43 1.14 25.37
CA LYS A 359 -18.63 2.06 26.22
C LYS A 359 -17.33 2.43 25.50
N THR A 360 -17.44 3.13 24.38
CA THR A 360 -16.32 3.49 23.49
C THR A 360 -15.81 4.90 23.71
N ASP A 361 -15.99 5.48 24.89
CA ASP A 361 -15.40 6.78 25.19
C ASP A 361 -13.88 6.63 25.38
N TYR A 362 -13.17 6.59 24.24
CA TYR A 362 -11.73 6.34 24.17
C TYR A 362 -10.88 7.55 24.52
N LEU A 363 -11.47 8.72 24.68
CA LEU A 363 -10.74 9.96 24.55
C LEU A 363 -10.36 10.59 25.91
N THR A 364 -10.99 10.17 26.99
CA THR A 364 -10.94 10.98 28.23
C THR A 364 -10.34 10.33 29.46
N HIS A 365 -10.16 9.01 29.49
CA HIS A 365 -9.68 8.33 30.71
C HIS A 365 -8.61 7.28 30.40
N PRO A 366 -7.56 7.16 31.24
CA PRO A 366 -6.58 6.09 31.17
C PRO A 366 -7.23 4.71 31.26
N ARG A 367 -6.82 3.77 30.38
CA ARG A 367 -7.33 2.39 30.38
C ARG A 367 -6.21 1.40 30.62
N LEU A 368 -6.52 0.30 31.28
CA LEU A 368 -5.59 -0.79 31.50
C LEU A 368 -5.07 -1.36 30.17
N GLY A 369 -3.79 -1.72 30.13
CA GLY A 369 -3.17 -2.33 28.98
C GLY A 369 -3.02 -1.39 27.79
N ASN A 370 -2.87 -0.12 28.04
CA ASN A 370 -2.51 0.89 27.04
C ASN A 370 -1.02 0.77 26.64
N VAL A 371 -0.63 1.48 25.59
CA VAL A 371 0.74 1.41 25.06
C VAL A 371 1.77 1.94 26.06
N ALA A 372 1.45 3.01 26.81
CA ALA A 372 2.37 3.60 27.77
C ALA A 372 2.76 2.60 28.87
N GLU A 373 1.78 1.92 29.47
CA GLU A 373 2.03 0.93 30.52
C GLU A 373 2.77 -0.30 29.96
N THR A 374 2.32 -0.84 28.82
CA THR A 374 2.99 -2.00 28.19
C THR A 374 4.45 -1.71 27.82
N ALA A 375 4.75 -0.49 27.36
CA ALA A 375 6.10 -0.07 27.05
C ALA A 375 6.94 0.13 28.33
N ALA A 376 6.35 0.76 29.36
CA ALA A 376 7.01 1.00 30.65
C ALA A 376 7.38 -0.31 31.37
N GLU A 377 6.54 -1.35 31.29
CA GLU A 377 6.86 -2.70 31.78
C GLU A 377 8.14 -3.26 31.17
N GLN A 378 8.47 -2.85 29.93
CA GLN A 378 9.70 -3.21 29.24
C GLN A 378 10.81 -2.16 29.42
N GLY A 379 10.54 -1.09 30.20
CA GLY A 379 11.48 0.00 30.47
C GLY A 379 11.68 0.96 29.30
N PHE A 380 10.71 1.07 28.40
CA PHE A 380 10.67 2.08 27.34
C PHE A 380 9.93 3.33 27.78
N ALA A 381 10.48 4.49 27.48
CA ALA A 381 9.71 5.73 27.45
C ALA A 381 8.89 5.78 26.16
N VAL A 382 7.77 6.49 26.20
CA VAL A 382 6.91 6.71 25.01
C VAL A 382 6.80 8.18 24.72
N ALA A 383 6.86 8.55 23.43
CA ALA A 383 6.57 9.90 22.97
C ALA A 383 5.43 9.87 21.93
N ALA A 384 4.49 10.82 22.06
CA ALA A 384 3.41 11.00 21.12
C ALA A 384 3.07 12.49 20.95
N MET A 385 2.56 12.88 19.81
CA MET A 385 2.17 14.25 19.50
C MET A 385 0.81 14.32 18.80
N ALA A 386 0.16 15.47 18.83
CA ALA A 386 -0.95 15.77 17.93
C ALA A 386 -0.47 15.74 16.48
N THR A 387 -1.11 14.94 15.62
CA THR A 387 -0.75 14.84 14.20
C THR A 387 -1.66 15.69 13.33
N TYR A 388 -1.23 16.01 12.13
CA TYR A 388 -1.99 16.80 11.15
C TYR A 388 -3.42 16.30 10.92
N MET A 389 -3.66 15.00 10.95
CA MET A 389 -5.01 14.39 10.86
C MET A 389 -5.56 13.93 12.23
N GLY A 390 -5.02 14.46 13.31
CA GLY A 390 -5.53 14.29 14.66
C GLY A 390 -6.69 15.23 14.96
N THR A 391 -7.44 14.90 16.01
CA THR A 391 -8.62 15.69 16.44
C THR A 391 -8.24 17.11 16.82
N GLU A 392 -7.15 17.28 17.53
CA GLU A 392 -6.70 18.58 18.04
C GLU A 392 -6.34 19.56 16.92
N TYR A 393 -5.73 19.04 15.87
CA TYR A 393 -5.28 19.83 14.73
C TYR A 393 -6.46 20.31 13.89
N CYS A 394 -7.40 19.43 13.64
CA CYS A 394 -8.50 19.64 12.73
C CYS A 394 -9.52 20.66 13.24
N LEU A 395 -9.75 20.70 14.54
CA LEU A 395 -10.77 21.58 15.14
C LEU A 395 -10.39 23.06 15.13
N LYS A 396 -9.10 23.40 15.21
CA LYS A 396 -8.63 24.79 15.23
C LYS A 396 -8.84 25.51 13.90
N ASP A 397 -8.84 24.77 12.80
CA ASP A 397 -8.57 25.33 11.48
C ASP A 397 -9.58 24.89 10.41
N ALA A 398 -10.63 24.16 10.77
CA ALA A 398 -11.62 23.68 9.82
C ALA A 398 -12.42 24.85 9.22
N PRO A 399 -12.44 24.98 7.88
CA PRO A 399 -13.14 26.09 7.21
C PRO A 399 -14.68 25.95 7.21
N TYR A 400 -15.19 24.83 7.73
CA TYR A 400 -16.62 24.49 7.79
C TYR A 400 -17.03 24.13 9.22
N PRO A 401 -18.31 24.14 9.56
CA PRO A 401 -18.78 23.58 10.82
C PRO A 401 -18.69 22.05 10.79
N VAL A 402 -17.47 21.54 10.92
CA VAL A 402 -17.19 20.09 11.05
C VAL A 402 -17.10 19.71 12.51
N THR A 403 -17.57 18.52 12.83
CA THR A 403 -17.42 17.97 14.18
C THR A 403 -16.01 17.36 14.33
N ALA A 404 -15.55 17.21 15.57
CA ALA A 404 -14.30 16.50 15.86
C ALA A 404 -14.23 15.10 15.22
N LYS A 405 -15.38 14.46 15.00
CA LYS A 405 -15.47 13.14 14.39
C LYS A 405 -15.32 13.16 12.85
N THR A 406 -15.76 14.21 12.20
CA THR A 406 -15.80 14.27 10.72
C THR A 406 -14.62 15.04 10.11
N CYS A 407 -14.05 15.97 10.87
CA CYS A 407 -12.98 16.82 10.38
C CYS A 407 -11.77 16.05 9.82
N PRO A 408 -11.19 15.07 10.52
CA PRO A 408 -10.00 14.37 10.00
C PRO A 408 -10.26 13.59 8.70
N PHE A 409 -11.52 13.26 8.42
CA PHE A 409 -11.88 12.51 7.22
C PHE A 409 -11.94 13.37 5.95
N VAL A 410 -12.03 14.69 6.10
CA VAL A 410 -12.04 15.61 4.94
C VAL A 410 -10.72 15.56 4.18
N ALA A 411 -9.61 15.25 4.85
CA ALA A 411 -8.31 15.09 4.22
C ALA A 411 -8.20 13.88 3.26
N TYR A 412 -9.15 12.93 3.30
CA TYR A 412 -9.25 11.82 2.35
C TYR A 412 -10.10 12.16 1.12
N ASN A 413 -10.29 13.44 0.80
CA ASN A 413 -11.14 13.85 -0.31
C ASN A 413 -10.60 13.37 -1.66
N PRO A 414 -11.27 12.39 -2.32
CA PRO A 414 -10.79 11.87 -3.60
C PRO A 414 -10.87 12.89 -4.75
N ALA A 415 -11.59 14.00 -4.58
CA ALA A 415 -11.63 15.08 -5.57
C ALA A 415 -10.36 15.95 -5.57
N THR A 416 -9.48 15.80 -4.57
CA THR A 416 -8.26 16.61 -4.41
C THR A 416 -7.03 15.72 -4.14
N PRO A 417 -6.60 14.88 -5.10
CA PRO A 417 -5.52 13.92 -4.89
C PRO A 417 -4.19 14.56 -4.48
N ILE A 418 -3.89 15.75 -4.98
CA ILE A 418 -2.69 16.49 -4.59
C ILE A 418 -2.67 16.83 -3.10
N THR A 419 -3.82 17.18 -2.53
CA THR A 419 -3.98 17.46 -1.10
C THR A 419 -3.86 16.18 -0.26
N VAL A 420 -4.40 15.06 -0.75
CA VAL A 420 -4.28 13.74 -0.08
C VAL A 420 -2.80 13.36 0.03
N VAL A 421 -2.04 13.47 -1.05
CA VAL A 421 -0.61 13.20 -1.07
C VAL A 421 0.15 14.16 -0.16
N ALA A 422 -0.11 15.46 -0.26
CA ALA A 422 0.55 16.48 0.56
C ALA A 422 0.29 16.27 2.06
N SER A 423 -0.95 15.92 2.44
CA SER A 423 -1.30 15.59 3.83
C SER A 423 -0.54 14.37 4.35
N PHE A 424 -0.38 13.35 3.51
CA PHE A 424 0.43 12.19 3.86
C PHE A 424 1.91 12.55 4.07
N TYR A 425 2.47 13.37 3.19
CA TYR A 425 3.85 13.86 3.32
C TYR A 425 4.01 14.67 4.59
N GLN A 426 3.11 15.61 4.86
CA GLN A 426 3.12 16.40 6.11
C GLN A 426 3.25 15.50 7.34
N MET A 427 2.41 14.44 7.43
CA MET A 427 2.45 13.52 8.57
C MET A 427 3.77 12.75 8.69
N VAL A 428 4.35 12.32 7.58
CA VAL A 428 5.65 11.61 7.58
C VAL A 428 6.78 12.55 8.01
N LEU A 429 6.84 13.75 7.45
CA LEU A 429 7.87 14.76 7.74
C LEU A 429 7.80 15.24 9.20
N GLU A 430 6.59 15.53 9.69
CA GLU A 430 6.37 15.86 11.11
C GLU A 430 6.90 14.78 12.03
N ARG A 431 6.66 13.50 11.70
CA ARG A 431 7.05 12.39 12.54
C ARG A 431 8.56 12.24 12.66
N ILE A 432 9.26 12.44 11.55
CA ILE A 432 10.73 12.38 11.51
C ILE A 432 11.32 13.55 12.31
N LEU A 433 10.78 14.75 12.15
CA LEU A 433 11.22 15.93 12.90
C LEU A 433 10.90 15.81 14.40
N PHE A 434 9.70 15.31 14.75
CA PHE A 434 9.30 15.08 16.13
C PHE A 434 10.27 14.12 16.85
N ARG A 435 10.65 13.01 16.22
CA ARG A 435 11.66 12.11 16.79
C ARG A 435 12.95 12.85 17.11
N ARG A 436 13.43 13.69 16.19
CA ARG A 436 14.67 14.46 16.39
C ARG A 436 14.56 15.51 17.48
N MET A 437 13.39 16.13 17.60
CA MET A 437 13.12 17.03 18.72
C MET A 437 13.10 16.28 20.04
N VAL A 438 12.38 15.18 20.17
CA VAL A 438 12.33 14.38 21.41
C VAL A 438 13.71 13.88 21.83
N GLN A 439 14.55 13.48 20.90
CA GLN A 439 15.94 13.07 21.18
C GLN A 439 16.79 14.16 21.85
N SER A 440 16.43 15.43 21.67
CA SER A 440 17.15 16.55 22.29
C SER A 440 16.65 16.90 23.70
N ILE A 441 15.56 16.27 24.15
CA ILE A 441 14.95 16.57 25.47
C ILE A 441 15.75 15.91 26.58
N THR A 442 16.06 16.70 27.59
CA THR A 442 16.46 16.22 28.93
C THR A 442 15.51 16.82 29.95
N LEU A 443 14.90 15.99 30.75
CA LEU A 443 13.97 16.39 31.83
C LEU A 443 14.72 16.40 33.16
N GLU A 444 14.59 17.49 33.91
CA GLU A 444 15.13 17.62 35.24
C GLU A 444 14.17 17.09 36.31
N SER A 445 14.64 16.80 37.50
CA SER A 445 13.84 16.20 38.57
C SER A 445 12.56 16.93 38.91
N HIS A 446 12.54 18.27 38.81
CA HIS A 446 11.35 19.10 39.05
C HIS A 446 10.28 18.99 37.95
N GLN A 447 10.62 18.41 36.80
CA GLN A 447 9.72 18.17 35.67
C GLN A 447 9.21 16.72 35.66
N LEU A 448 9.63 15.89 36.60
CA LEU A 448 9.27 14.49 36.72
C LEU A 448 8.30 14.28 37.92
N CYS A 449 7.56 13.17 37.88
CA CYS A 449 6.80 12.72 39.04
C CYS A 449 7.74 12.32 40.18
N SER A 450 7.30 12.46 41.44
CA SER A 450 8.09 12.17 42.63
C SER A 450 8.58 10.72 42.74
N GLU A 451 7.85 9.79 42.14
CA GLU A 451 8.13 8.36 42.16
C GLU A 451 9.10 7.89 41.07
N VAL A 452 9.48 8.76 40.13
CA VAL A 452 10.50 8.40 39.15
C VAL A 452 11.83 8.19 39.79
N ALA A 453 12.42 7.01 39.65
CA ALA A 453 13.65 6.62 40.34
C ALA A 453 14.89 7.44 39.96
N SER A 454 14.83 8.13 38.80
CA SER A 454 15.95 8.93 38.27
C SER A 454 15.78 10.42 38.56
N THR A 455 16.89 11.12 38.84
CA THR A 455 16.91 12.58 39.06
C THR A 455 16.80 13.39 37.76
N GLN A 456 16.98 12.75 36.64
CA GLN A 456 16.77 13.30 35.31
C GLN A 456 16.27 12.19 34.36
N ALA A 457 15.66 12.58 33.20
CA ALA A 457 15.33 11.62 32.17
C ALA A 457 15.77 12.14 30.80
N SER A 458 16.42 11.27 30.04
CA SER A 458 16.83 11.47 28.65
C SER A 458 16.57 10.20 27.83
N PHE A 459 16.76 10.26 26.53
CA PHE A 459 16.42 9.17 25.62
C PHE A 459 17.65 8.60 24.93
N ASP A 460 17.72 7.26 24.85
CA ASP A 460 18.79 6.56 24.14
C ASP A 460 18.84 6.98 22.66
N PRO A 461 19.97 7.53 22.17
CA PRO A 461 20.07 8.01 20.79
C PRO A 461 20.02 6.89 19.75
N ASP A 462 20.22 5.63 20.14
CA ASP A 462 20.38 4.50 19.24
C ASP A 462 19.25 3.47 19.32
N LEU A 463 18.50 3.41 20.42
CA LEU A 463 17.39 2.46 20.59
C LEU A 463 16.04 3.13 20.44
N HIS A 464 15.61 3.27 19.19
CA HIS A 464 14.32 3.82 18.82
C HIS A 464 13.43 2.79 18.15
N VAL A 465 12.18 2.73 18.59
CA VAL A 465 11.11 1.93 17.98
C VAL A 465 9.96 2.85 17.63
N MET A 466 9.31 2.61 16.48
CA MET A 466 8.05 3.26 16.17
C MET A 466 6.88 2.28 16.25
N MET A 467 5.76 2.73 16.81
CA MET A 467 4.49 2.01 16.76
C MET A 467 3.42 2.90 16.16
N GLY A 468 2.67 2.35 15.22
CA GLY A 468 1.55 3.04 14.59
C GLY A 468 0.28 2.20 14.62
N GLN A 469 -0.86 2.89 14.71
CA GLN A 469 -2.17 2.29 14.61
C GLN A 469 -2.95 2.91 13.46
N SER A 470 -3.57 2.07 12.59
CA SER A 470 -4.39 2.55 11.47
C SER A 470 -3.57 3.46 10.53
N LEU A 471 -4.02 4.68 10.25
CA LEU A 471 -3.24 5.69 9.50
C LEU A 471 -1.84 5.89 10.09
N GLY A 472 -1.72 5.90 11.43
CA GLY A 472 -0.43 6.01 12.09
C GLY A 472 0.54 4.89 11.73
N ALA A 473 0.05 3.67 11.49
CA ALA A 473 0.87 2.56 11.01
C ALA A 473 1.37 2.79 9.58
N MET A 474 0.55 3.38 8.72
CA MET A 474 0.95 3.73 7.35
C MET A 474 2.04 4.81 7.36
N VAL A 475 1.90 5.83 8.21
CA VAL A 475 2.91 6.89 8.40
C VAL A 475 4.22 6.31 8.94
N VAL A 476 4.16 5.41 9.93
CA VAL A 476 5.33 4.70 10.47
C VAL A 476 6.05 3.90 9.40
N GLY A 477 5.29 3.14 8.58
CA GLY A 477 5.87 2.37 7.48
C GLY A 477 6.62 3.25 6.47
N ALA A 478 6.01 4.38 6.06
CA ALA A 478 6.64 5.32 5.13
C ALA A 478 7.86 6.03 5.76
N ALA A 479 7.78 6.47 7.01
CA ALA A 479 8.90 7.11 7.72
C ALA A 479 10.09 6.16 7.84
N ALA A 480 9.86 4.90 8.25
CA ALA A 480 10.92 3.89 8.34
C ALA A 480 11.55 3.56 6.99
N ALA A 481 10.76 3.59 5.91
CA ALA A 481 11.23 3.30 4.57
C ALA A 481 11.99 4.46 3.89
N THR A 482 11.94 5.66 4.46
CA THR A 482 12.51 6.87 3.85
C THR A 482 13.61 7.53 4.68
N GLU A 483 13.68 7.24 5.97
CA GLU A 483 14.70 7.81 6.84
C GLU A 483 16.00 6.97 6.83
N GLU A 484 17.15 7.62 6.67
CA GLU A 484 18.45 6.95 6.61
C GLU A 484 18.88 6.34 7.94
N LYS A 485 18.55 6.99 9.08
CA LYS A 485 18.88 6.43 10.40
C LYS A 485 17.83 5.39 10.77
N PRO A 486 18.20 4.10 10.81
CA PRO A 486 17.24 3.04 11.02
C PRO A 486 16.63 3.07 12.43
N TYR A 487 15.38 2.67 12.51
CA TYR A 487 14.75 2.27 13.75
C TYR A 487 15.13 0.81 14.03
N GLN A 488 15.34 0.44 15.29
CA GLN A 488 15.60 -0.95 15.64
C GLN A 488 14.37 -1.83 15.40
N GLY A 489 13.17 -1.26 15.50
CA GLY A 489 11.94 -1.95 15.19
C GLY A 489 10.80 -1.02 14.82
N ILE A 490 9.84 -1.55 14.05
CA ILE A 490 8.54 -0.92 13.82
C ILE A 490 7.42 -1.90 14.15
N ILE A 491 6.34 -1.38 14.73
CA ILE A 491 5.13 -2.12 15.08
C ILE A 491 3.95 -1.45 14.35
N LEU A 492 3.32 -2.20 13.45
CA LEU A 492 2.21 -1.73 12.62
C LEU A 492 0.93 -2.45 13.05
N SER A 493 -0.08 -1.73 13.54
CA SER A 493 -1.31 -2.33 14.03
C SER A 493 -2.54 -1.82 13.27
N GLY A 494 -3.43 -2.76 12.87
CA GLY A 494 -4.60 -2.44 12.07
C GLY A 494 -4.20 -1.65 10.83
N ALA A 495 -3.14 -2.11 10.18
CA ALA A 495 -2.44 -1.40 9.12
C ALA A 495 -3.01 -1.76 7.75
N GLY A 496 -2.86 -0.86 6.79
CA GLY A 496 -3.23 -1.10 5.40
C GLY A 496 -2.39 -0.25 4.46
N ASN A 497 -2.67 -0.37 3.18
CA ASN A 497 -2.05 0.52 2.22
C ASN A 497 -2.78 1.87 2.19
N TYR A 498 -2.02 2.97 2.23
CA TYR A 498 -2.53 4.31 1.94
C TYR A 498 -2.62 4.46 0.41
N GLY A 499 -3.66 5.04 -0.08
CA GLY A 499 -3.85 5.19 -1.52
C GLY A 499 -5.27 4.86 -1.93
N LEU A 500 -5.44 4.31 -3.12
CA LEU A 500 -6.75 4.08 -3.69
C LEU A 500 -7.65 3.18 -2.83
N GLY A 501 -7.11 2.10 -2.30
CA GLY A 501 -7.88 1.18 -1.44
C GLY A 501 -8.49 1.91 -0.25
N LEU A 502 -7.71 2.80 0.38
CA LEU A 502 -8.18 3.62 1.50
C LEU A 502 -9.29 4.58 1.05
N ALA A 503 -9.10 5.29 -0.05
CA ALA A 503 -10.08 6.25 -0.56
C ALA A 503 -11.42 5.57 -0.87
N LEU A 504 -11.39 4.36 -1.42
CA LEU A 504 -12.58 3.60 -1.80
C LEU A 504 -13.30 2.95 -0.62
N GLU A 505 -12.57 2.25 0.23
CA GLU A 505 -13.13 1.53 1.36
C GLU A 505 -13.62 2.51 2.44
N PHE A 506 -12.87 3.57 2.66
CA PHE A 506 -13.23 4.61 3.62
C PHE A 506 -14.45 5.40 3.16
N SER A 507 -14.54 5.69 1.87
CA SER A 507 -15.69 6.37 1.29
C SER A 507 -16.97 5.56 1.43
N LYS A 508 -16.93 4.24 1.26
CA LYS A 508 -18.10 3.37 1.43
C LYS A 508 -18.74 3.44 2.80
N ARG A 509 -17.95 3.66 3.86
CA ARG A 509 -18.44 3.56 5.25
C ARG A 509 -18.70 4.89 5.93
N ASN A 510 -17.92 5.91 5.61
CA ASN A 510 -17.90 7.17 6.35
C ASN A 510 -18.30 8.39 5.51
N LEU A 511 -18.26 8.28 4.20
CA LEU A 511 -18.51 9.37 3.25
C LEU A 511 -19.57 9.00 2.21
N GLY A 512 -20.54 8.15 2.56
CA GLY A 512 -21.51 7.55 1.63
C GLY A 512 -21.98 8.46 0.51
N GLN A 513 -22.31 9.72 0.85
CA GLN A 513 -22.73 10.73 -0.12
C GLN A 513 -21.59 11.25 -0.99
N LEU A 514 -20.37 11.37 -0.46
CA LEU A 514 -19.18 11.78 -1.24
C LEU A 514 -18.74 10.66 -2.20
N GLN A 515 -18.85 9.42 -1.79
CA GLN A 515 -18.61 8.29 -2.67
C GLN A 515 -19.66 8.19 -3.75
N GLU A 516 -20.95 8.27 -3.39
CA GLU A 516 -22.04 8.26 -4.35
C GLU A 516 -21.90 9.40 -5.35
N ASN A 517 -21.50 10.59 -4.90
CA ASN A 517 -21.20 11.72 -5.78
C ASN A 517 -19.95 11.48 -6.64
N PHE A 518 -18.87 10.90 -6.09
CA PHE A 518 -17.67 10.56 -6.85
C PHE A 518 -17.99 9.49 -7.92
N LEU A 519 -18.71 8.46 -7.53
CA LEU A 519 -19.13 7.39 -8.42
C LEU A 519 -20.18 7.86 -9.43
N PHE A 520 -21.09 8.75 -9.04
CA PHE A 520 -22.03 9.41 -9.96
C PHE A 520 -21.29 10.29 -10.95
N LEU A 521 -20.31 11.08 -10.48
CA LEU A 521 -19.45 11.90 -11.33
C LEU A 521 -18.60 11.05 -12.28
N ALA A 522 -18.20 9.85 -11.85
CA ALA A 522 -17.48 8.88 -12.67
C ALA A 522 -18.41 8.00 -13.53
N GLN A 523 -19.72 8.29 -13.59
CA GLN A 523 -20.75 7.49 -14.30
C GLN A 523 -20.71 6.00 -13.93
N ALA A 524 -20.63 5.72 -12.66
CA ALA A 524 -20.02 4.58 -12.05
C ALA A 524 -20.89 3.34 -11.87
N GLY A 525 -21.97 3.18 -12.58
CA GLY A 525 -22.79 1.96 -12.49
C GLY A 525 -21.99 0.65 -12.69
N GLU A 526 -20.97 0.69 -13.55
CA GLU A 526 -20.10 -0.45 -13.84
C GLU A 526 -18.76 -0.44 -13.05
N ILE A 527 -18.33 0.70 -12.54
CA ILE A 527 -17.05 0.88 -11.87
C ILE A 527 -16.99 0.12 -10.53
N THR A 528 -18.10 0.08 -9.78
CA THR A 528 -18.15 -0.53 -8.44
C THR A 528 -17.95 -2.04 -8.43
N GLY A 529 -18.28 -2.71 -9.52
CA GLY A 529 -18.11 -4.17 -9.67
C GLY A 529 -16.77 -4.59 -10.29
N ASN A 530 -16.02 -3.68 -10.87
CA ASN A 530 -14.78 -3.99 -11.58
C ASN A 530 -13.56 -3.33 -10.93
N PRO A 531 -12.79 -4.05 -10.08
CA PRO A 531 -11.61 -3.51 -9.42
C PRO A 531 -10.45 -3.19 -10.39
N PHE A 532 -10.55 -3.64 -11.64
CA PHE A 532 -9.57 -3.38 -12.70
C PHE A 532 -9.92 -2.18 -13.58
N HIS A 533 -11.04 -1.49 -13.31
CA HIS A 533 -11.48 -0.38 -14.16
C HIS A 533 -10.41 0.73 -14.29
N PRO A 534 -10.21 1.35 -15.48
CA PRO A 534 -9.17 2.37 -15.70
C PRO A 534 -9.21 3.56 -14.74
N VAL A 535 -10.38 3.94 -14.22
CA VAL A 535 -10.50 4.97 -13.15
C VAL A 535 -9.62 4.64 -11.93
N TRP A 536 -9.53 3.36 -11.59
CA TRP A 536 -8.71 2.93 -10.46
C TRP A 536 -7.22 2.98 -10.77
N ALA A 537 -6.82 2.69 -12.00
CA ALA A 537 -5.44 2.85 -12.43
C ALA A 537 -5.02 4.33 -12.43
N MET A 538 -5.89 5.23 -12.87
CA MET A 538 -5.67 6.67 -12.77
C MET A 538 -5.48 7.12 -11.31
N ALA A 539 -6.38 6.69 -10.43
CA ALA A 539 -6.28 7.04 -9.02
C ALA A 539 -5.02 6.44 -8.37
N GLU A 540 -4.61 5.23 -8.75
CA GLU A 540 -3.34 4.64 -8.32
C GLU A 540 -2.15 5.50 -8.75
N HIS A 541 -2.13 6.03 -9.97
CA HIS A 541 -1.05 6.92 -10.41
C HIS A 541 -1.02 8.22 -9.64
N GLY A 542 -2.17 8.90 -9.49
CA GLY A 542 -2.26 10.18 -8.77
C GLY A 542 -1.92 10.07 -7.28
N LEU A 543 -2.07 8.89 -6.68
CA LEU A 543 -1.81 8.63 -5.26
C LEU A 543 -0.58 7.73 -5.03
N SER A 544 0.16 7.37 -6.08
CA SER A 544 1.26 6.39 -6.01
C SER A 544 2.34 6.77 -5.00
N THR A 545 2.63 8.06 -4.84
CA THR A 545 3.63 8.56 -3.90
C THR A 545 3.18 8.48 -2.44
N ALA A 546 1.89 8.39 -2.18
CA ALA A 546 1.31 8.10 -0.86
C ALA A 546 1.04 6.60 -0.65
N ASN A 547 1.35 5.75 -1.62
CA ASN A 547 1.20 4.30 -1.52
C ASN A 547 2.33 3.70 -0.67
N VAL A 548 2.05 3.46 0.60
CA VAL A 548 3.05 2.98 1.57
C VAL A 548 3.64 1.62 1.19
N ALA A 549 2.88 0.77 0.49
CA ALA A 549 3.38 -0.53 0.02
C ALA A 549 4.56 -0.37 -0.97
N LEU A 550 4.56 0.66 -1.82
CA LEU A 550 5.68 0.95 -2.71
C LEU A 550 6.93 1.38 -1.94
N HIS A 551 6.79 2.25 -0.94
CA HIS A 551 7.89 2.66 -0.08
C HIS A 551 8.51 1.47 0.66
N LEU A 552 7.67 0.63 1.25
CA LEU A 552 8.11 -0.57 1.96
C LEU A 552 8.78 -1.58 1.02
N ASN A 553 8.23 -1.79 -0.18
CA ASN A 553 8.80 -2.72 -1.16
C ASN A 553 10.19 -2.28 -1.62
N ARG A 554 10.36 -1.00 -1.95
CA ARG A 554 11.69 -0.45 -2.26
C ARG A 554 12.65 -0.64 -1.08
N TRP A 555 12.20 -0.32 0.13
CA TRP A 555 13.03 -0.35 1.33
C TRP A 555 13.53 -1.76 1.67
N ILE A 556 12.68 -2.78 1.63
CA ILE A 556 13.08 -4.16 1.96
C ILE A 556 14.08 -4.75 0.96
N HIS A 557 14.20 -4.17 -0.24
CA HIS A 557 15.18 -4.54 -1.26
C HIS A 557 16.38 -3.59 -1.31
N SER A 558 16.47 -2.62 -0.38
CA SER A 558 17.55 -1.63 -0.34
C SER A 558 18.65 -2.00 0.66
N ARG A 559 19.79 -1.29 0.57
CA ARG A 559 20.85 -1.34 1.59
C ARG A 559 20.42 -0.79 2.93
N GLU A 560 19.39 0.05 2.94
CA GLU A 560 18.88 0.76 4.11
C GLU A 560 18.08 -0.15 5.06
N LEU A 561 17.69 -1.34 4.61
CA LEU A 561 16.98 -2.29 5.46
C LEU A 561 17.83 -2.68 6.67
N ASN A 562 17.40 -2.26 7.85
CA ASN A 562 18.12 -2.44 9.11
C ASN A 562 17.19 -2.49 10.34
N THR A 563 15.95 -2.96 10.16
CA THR A 563 14.87 -2.80 11.13
C THR A 563 14.06 -4.09 11.26
N HIS A 564 13.68 -4.46 12.46
CA HIS A 564 12.72 -5.52 12.72
C HIS A 564 11.29 -5.00 12.51
N VAL A 565 10.39 -5.84 11.96
CA VAL A 565 9.00 -5.48 11.66
C VAL A 565 8.04 -6.46 12.30
N LEU A 566 7.12 -5.92 13.08
CA LEU A 566 5.96 -6.64 13.63
C LEU A 566 4.68 -6.00 13.06
N VAL A 567 3.86 -6.79 12.38
CA VAL A 567 2.53 -6.37 11.93
C VAL A 567 1.48 -7.14 12.74
N ILE A 568 0.53 -6.41 13.32
CA ILE A 568 -0.57 -6.94 14.12
C ILE A 568 -1.88 -6.63 13.40
N GLU A 569 -2.52 -7.65 12.85
CA GLU A 569 -3.78 -7.53 12.14
C GLU A 569 -4.93 -8.23 12.90
N GLY A 570 -6.13 -7.77 12.71
CA GLY A 570 -7.31 -8.40 13.28
C GLY A 570 -8.31 -8.84 12.21
N THR A 571 -8.97 -9.98 12.48
CA THR A 571 -10.06 -10.43 11.63
C THR A 571 -11.26 -9.49 11.74
N PHE A 572 -12.01 -9.33 10.64
CA PHE A 572 -13.20 -8.45 10.58
C PHE A 572 -12.89 -7.01 11.04
N ASP A 573 -11.76 -6.49 10.62
CA ASP A 573 -11.43 -5.09 10.79
C ASP A 573 -12.49 -4.24 10.07
N SER A 574 -13.13 -3.33 10.80
CA SER A 574 -14.21 -2.49 10.27
C SER A 574 -13.72 -1.22 9.60
N MET A 575 -12.43 -0.89 9.71
CA MET A 575 -11.83 0.34 9.20
C MET A 575 -10.86 0.07 8.05
N VAL A 576 -10.00 -0.91 8.20
CA VAL A 576 -9.02 -1.33 7.19
C VAL A 576 -9.45 -2.69 6.64
N SER A 577 -9.83 -2.72 5.38
CA SER A 577 -10.31 -3.97 4.77
C SER A 577 -9.18 -4.99 4.60
N PRO A 578 -9.50 -6.28 4.49
CA PRO A 578 -8.51 -7.31 4.17
C PRO A 578 -7.73 -7.01 2.89
N THR A 579 -8.36 -6.39 1.89
CA THR A 579 -7.68 -5.96 0.65
C THR A 579 -6.58 -4.94 0.94
N MET A 580 -6.83 -3.98 1.82
CA MET A 580 -5.82 -2.98 2.23
C MET A 580 -4.70 -3.61 3.06
N GLN A 581 -5.05 -4.53 3.98
CA GLN A 581 -4.08 -5.30 4.76
C GLN A 581 -3.16 -6.09 3.83
N LYS A 582 -3.73 -6.89 2.91
CA LYS A 582 -3.00 -7.67 1.90
C LYS A 582 -2.07 -6.80 1.05
N ALA A 583 -2.51 -5.64 0.61
CA ALA A 583 -1.69 -4.71 -0.17
C ALA A 583 -0.45 -4.21 0.61
N LEU A 584 -0.58 -3.93 1.91
CA LEU A 584 0.55 -3.57 2.77
C LEU A 584 1.52 -4.75 2.93
N LEU A 585 0.99 -5.94 3.23
CA LEU A 585 1.79 -7.15 3.44
C LEU A 585 2.55 -7.55 2.17
N LYS A 586 1.94 -7.35 0.99
CA LYS A 586 2.60 -7.51 -0.31
C LYS A 586 3.80 -6.57 -0.44
N GLY A 587 3.66 -5.31 -0.03
CA GLY A 587 4.77 -4.35 -0.01
C GLY A 587 5.94 -4.79 0.90
N LEU A 588 5.64 -5.41 2.03
CA LEU A 588 6.64 -5.92 2.98
C LEU A 588 7.19 -7.31 2.59
N GLU A 589 6.55 -8.06 1.71
CA GLU A 589 6.88 -9.47 1.43
C GLU A 589 7.13 -10.23 2.74
N ILE A 590 6.18 -10.22 3.65
CA ILE A 590 6.33 -10.63 5.05
C ILE A 590 5.84 -12.06 5.26
N ASP A 591 6.47 -12.82 6.16
CA ASP A 591 6.00 -14.14 6.58
C ASP A 591 4.88 -13.99 7.63
N MET A 592 3.87 -14.87 7.58
CA MET A 592 2.86 -14.96 8.62
C MET A 592 3.32 -15.87 9.75
N ALA A 593 3.06 -15.42 10.98
CA ALA A 593 3.42 -16.11 12.21
C ALA A 593 2.17 -16.51 13.01
N GLY A 594 2.31 -17.56 13.84
CA GLY A 594 1.24 -18.03 14.72
C GLY A 594 0.24 -18.96 14.02
N THR A 595 -0.90 -19.20 14.65
CA THR A 595 -1.97 -20.03 14.10
C THR A 595 -2.99 -19.15 13.41
N GLU A 596 -3.35 -19.48 12.16
CA GLU A 596 -4.44 -18.79 11.47
C GLU A 596 -5.74 -19.03 12.25
N PRO A 597 -6.53 -17.99 12.55
CA PRO A 597 -7.81 -18.17 13.22
C PRO A 597 -8.71 -19.15 12.47
N ALA A 598 -9.37 -20.05 13.19
CA ALA A 598 -10.24 -21.06 12.60
C ALA A 598 -11.49 -20.41 11.99
N ASP A 599 -12.11 -21.09 11.02
CA ASP A 599 -13.40 -20.75 10.42
C ASP A 599 -13.46 -19.35 9.76
N LEU A 600 -12.33 -18.87 9.23
CA LEU A 600 -12.29 -17.61 8.51
C LEU A 600 -12.82 -17.77 7.08
N PRO A 601 -13.71 -16.86 6.61
CA PRO A 601 -14.01 -16.74 5.19
C PRO A 601 -12.74 -16.44 4.39
N ASP A 602 -12.63 -16.93 3.16
CA ASP A 602 -11.46 -16.72 2.30
C ASP A 602 -11.08 -15.24 2.14
N SER A 603 -12.09 -14.35 2.14
CA SER A 603 -11.88 -12.90 2.08
C SER A 603 -11.12 -12.33 3.28
N GLN A 604 -11.12 -13.01 4.43
CA GLN A 604 -10.45 -12.60 5.66
C GLN A 604 -9.09 -13.28 5.86
N ARG A 605 -8.78 -14.32 5.07
CA ARG A 605 -7.54 -15.09 5.18
C ARG A 605 -6.38 -14.32 4.57
N LEU A 606 -5.25 -14.26 5.28
CA LEU A 606 -4.02 -13.64 4.81
C LEU A 606 -3.05 -14.66 4.21
N VAL A 607 -3.10 -15.91 4.66
CA VAL A 607 -2.17 -16.98 4.22
C VAL A 607 -2.14 -17.16 2.70
N PRO A 608 -3.28 -17.29 2.00
CA PRO A 608 -3.25 -17.46 0.54
C PRO A 608 -2.53 -16.33 -0.19
N GLU A 609 -2.71 -15.08 0.26
CA GLU A 609 -2.03 -13.93 -0.32
C GLU A 609 -0.51 -13.98 -0.09
N ILE A 610 -0.10 -14.32 1.13
CA ILE A 610 1.30 -14.43 1.54
C ILE A 610 2.05 -15.46 0.69
N GLU A 611 1.40 -16.57 0.39
CA GLU A 611 1.95 -17.64 -0.46
C GLU A 611 2.15 -17.17 -1.92
N THR A 612 1.31 -16.28 -2.45
CA THR A 612 1.42 -15.77 -3.83
C THR A 612 2.75 -15.03 -4.11
N TYR A 613 3.34 -14.42 -3.08
CA TYR A 613 4.66 -13.78 -3.21
C TYR A 613 5.81 -14.59 -2.58
N GLY A 614 5.62 -15.91 -2.46
CA GLY A 614 6.67 -16.85 -2.08
C GLY A 614 7.06 -16.80 -0.60
N ARG A 615 6.19 -16.28 0.26
CA ARG A 615 6.38 -16.25 1.71
C ARG A 615 5.65 -17.38 2.40
N GLN A 616 5.93 -17.59 3.68
CA GLN A 616 5.51 -18.77 4.40
C GLN A 616 4.63 -18.44 5.59
N HIS A 617 3.73 -19.35 5.90
CA HIS A 617 3.03 -19.39 7.18
C HIS A 617 3.76 -20.35 8.12
N LYS A 618 4.17 -19.85 9.29
CA LYS A 618 4.95 -20.60 10.31
C LYS A 618 4.37 -20.40 11.69
N LYS A 619 4.55 -21.36 12.57
CA LYS A 619 4.18 -21.18 14.00
C LYS A 619 4.93 -20.03 14.64
N CYS A 620 6.18 -19.83 14.27
CA CYS A 620 7.04 -18.77 14.80
C CYS A 620 7.95 -18.23 13.70
N VAL A 621 8.17 -16.91 13.71
CA VAL A 621 9.03 -16.19 12.78
C VAL A 621 10.08 -15.40 13.56
N SER A 622 11.35 -15.62 13.24
CA SER A 622 12.48 -14.81 13.72
C SER A 622 13.61 -14.85 12.70
N GLN A 623 14.32 -13.76 12.53
CA GLN A 623 15.47 -13.60 11.64
C GLN A 623 15.26 -14.12 10.20
N ASN A 624 14.04 -14.04 9.71
CA ASN A 624 13.58 -14.60 8.42
C ASN A 624 13.86 -13.70 7.22
N ARG A 625 14.29 -12.46 7.44
CA ARG A 625 14.66 -11.51 6.38
C ARG A 625 16.14 -11.17 6.46
N LYS A 626 16.86 -11.38 5.36
CA LYS A 626 18.29 -11.06 5.26
C LYS A 626 18.48 -9.84 4.37
N ASN A 627 19.21 -8.85 4.86
CA ASN A 627 19.69 -7.77 4.01
C ASN A 627 20.83 -8.32 3.14
N VAL A 628 20.61 -8.38 1.84
CA VAL A 628 21.55 -8.96 0.87
C VAL A 628 22.86 -8.19 0.76
N PHE A 629 22.88 -6.91 1.13
CA PHE A 629 24.03 -6.03 1.05
C PHE A 629 24.91 -6.09 2.31
N THR A 630 24.29 -6.23 3.50
CA THR A 630 25.02 -6.24 4.79
C THR A 630 25.16 -7.62 5.39
N GLY A 631 24.41 -8.60 4.90
CA GLY A 631 24.36 -9.95 5.43
C GLY A 631 23.62 -10.08 6.77
N LYS A 632 23.16 -8.99 7.38
CA LYS A 632 22.42 -9.01 8.64
C LYS A 632 21.02 -9.56 8.46
N SER A 633 20.52 -10.27 9.47
CA SER A 633 19.17 -10.83 9.48
C SER A 633 18.25 -10.05 10.41
N PHE A 634 16.99 -9.88 9.99
CA PHE A 634 15.94 -9.18 10.70
C PHE A 634 14.67 -10.04 10.78
N THR A 635 13.87 -9.80 11.80
CA THR A 635 12.55 -10.42 11.92
C THR A 635 11.52 -9.56 11.23
N HIS A 636 10.83 -10.12 10.23
CA HIS A 636 9.69 -9.53 9.59
C HIS A 636 8.52 -10.51 9.70
N GLY A 637 7.59 -10.25 10.60
CA GLY A 637 6.46 -11.14 10.87
C GLY A 637 5.13 -10.40 10.99
N VAL A 638 4.08 -10.97 10.38
CA VAL A 638 2.69 -10.58 10.63
C VAL A 638 1.99 -11.65 11.44
N ILE A 639 1.16 -11.21 12.38
CA ILE A 639 0.27 -12.10 13.16
C ILE A 639 -1.16 -11.58 13.06
N GLN A 640 -2.09 -12.49 12.79
CA GLN A 640 -3.52 -12.19 12.68
C GLN A 640 -4.27 -12.72 13.92
N TYR A 641 -4.97 -11.83 14.61
CA TYR A 641 -5.74 -12.16 15.79
C TYR A 641 -7.24 -12.18 15.49
N PRO A 642 -8.01 -13.08 16.11
CA PRO A 642 -9.46 -13.01 16.06
C PRO A 642 -9.96 -11.75 16.79
N LYS A 643 -11.05 -11.14 16.30
CA LYS A 643 -11.72 -10.10 17.07
C LYS A 643 -12.32 -10.69 18.36
N ASP A 644 -12.42 -9.90 19.42
CA ASP A 644 -12.93 -10.35 20.74
C ASP A 644 -14.47 -10.34 20.88
N GLY A 645 -15.19 -9.90 19.85
CA GLY A 645 -16.65 -9.76 19.90
C GLY A 645 -17.15 -8.45 20.52
N ILE A 646 -16.29 -7.67 21.18
CA ILE A 646 -16.62 -6.34 21.75
C ILE A 646 -16.34 -5.26 20.73
N LEU A 647 -15.13 -5.23 20.18
CA LEU A 647 -14.70 -4.30 19.15
C LEU A 647 -14.39 -5.01 17.82
N SER A 648 -14.20 -4.24 16.77
CA SER A 648 -13.72 -4.79 15.49
C SER A 648 -12.25 -5.19 15.59
N GLY A 649 -11.79 -6.00 14.62
CA GLY A 649 -10.39 -6.37 14.50
C GLY A 649 -9.41 -5.21 14.41
N HIS A 650 -9.87 -4.01 14.10
CA HIS A 650 -9.06 -2.79 14.05
C HIS A 650 -8.36 -2.44 15.37
N HIS A 651 -8.83 -3.00 16.48
CA HIS A 651 -8.38 -2.62 17.82
C HIS A 651 -7.67 -3.76 18.58
N VAL A 652 -7.35 -4.88 17.92
CA VAL A 652 -6.79 -6.07 18.57
C VAL A 652 -5.52 -5.79 19.38
N ALA A 653 -4.65 -4.89 18.91
CA ALA A 653 -3.41 -4.55 19.62
C ALA A 653 -3.63 -3.93 21.01
N PHE A 654 -4.78 -3.28 21.23
CA PHE A 654 -5.15 -2.70 22.53
C PHE A 654 -6.08 -3.62 23.31
N GLN A 655 -6.95 -4.31 22.57
CA GLN A 655 -8.05 -5.09 23.15
C GLN A 655 -7.57 -6.43 23.71
N LEU A 656 -6.66 -7.11 22.99
CA LEU A 656 -6.25 -8.47 23.34
C LEU A 656 -4.98 -8.51 24.19
N PRO A 657 -5.01 -9.17 25.36
CA PRO A 657 -3.79 -9.38 26.17
C PRO A 657 -2.66 -10.09 25.43
N SER A 658 -3.00 -11.06 24.54
CA SER A 658 -2.03 -11.78 23.71
C SER A 658 -1.32 -10.88 22.71
N ALA A 659 -2.03 -9.94 22.11
CA ALA A 659 -1.44 -8.97 21.17
C ALA A 659 -0.53 -7.98 21.93
N ARG A 660 -0.93 -7.55 23.12
CA ARG A 660 -0.10 -6.70 24.00
C ARG A 660 1.16 -7.42 24.44
N ALA A 661 1.05 -8.67 24.88
CA ALA A 661 2.21 -9.48 25.24
C ALA A 661 3.18 -9.63 24.06
N GLN A 662 2.66 -9.88 22.85
CA GLN A 662 3.49 -10.02 21.64
C GLN A 662 4.33 -8.78 21.37
N TYR A 663 3.75 -7.57 21.36
CA TYR A 663 4.57 -6.38 21.15
C TYR A 663 5.41 -5.98 22.36
N GLY A 664 4.98 -6.29 23.57
CA GLY A 664 5.80 -6.13 24.78
C GLY A 664 7.08 -6.97 24.70
N HIS A 665 6.98 -8.24 24.34
CA HIS A 665 8.14 -9.10 24.12
C HIS A 665 9.01 -8.65 22.94
N PHE A 666 8.41 -8.11 21.88
CA PHE A 666 9.14 -7.51 20.76
C PHE A 666 10.03 -6.35 21.25
N LEU A 667 9.48 -5.44 22.05
CA LEU A 667 10.23 -4.34 22.67
C LEU A 667 11.34 -4.86 23.59
N LYS A 668 11.02 -5.84 24.46
CA LYS A 668 12.00 -6.45 25.36
C LYS A 668 13.19 -7.04 24.62
N ALA A 669 12.93 -7.80 23.55
CA ALA A 669 13.99 -8.42 22.76
C ALA A 669 14.92 -7.36 22.13
N LEU A 670 14.37 -6.26 21.60
CA LEU A 670 15.15 -5.16 21.06
C LEU A 670 16.02 -4.49 22.13
N LYS A 671 15.47 -4.23 23.32
CA LYS A 671 16.23 -3.67 24.46
C LYS A 671 17.39 -4.57 24.87
N GLU A 672 17.21 -5.88 24.82
CA GLU A 672 18.24 -6.87 25.15
C GLU A 672 19.22 -7.14 23.99
N GLY A 673 19.11 -6.41 22.87
CA GLY A 673 19.94 -6.61 21.66
C GLY A 673 19.72 -7.95 20.97
N ARG A 674 18.58 -8.62 21.21
CA ARG A 674 18.20 -9.90 20.62
C ARG A 674 17.24 -9.70 19.44
N ALA A 675 17.28 -10.62 18.49
CA ALA A 675 16.26 -10.65 17.46
C ALA A 675 14.89 -11.01 18.06
N PRO A 676 13.84 -10.23 17.79
CA PRO A 676 12.50 -10.55 18.26
C PRO A 676 11.97 -11.85 17.63
N ALA A 677 11.08 -12.54 18.37
CA ALA A 677 10.26 -13.63 17.84
C ALA A 677 8.80 -13.16 17.69
N VAL A 678 8.12 -13.66 16.65
CA VAL A 678 6.72 -13.35 16.35
C VAL A 678 5.94 -14.65 16.24
N GLY A 679 4.78 -14.73 16.89
CA GLY A 679 3.83 -15.84 16.77
C GLY A 679 4.03 -17.00 17.75
N ALA A 680 5.19 -17.18 18.39
CA ALA A 680 5.39 -18.21 19.41
C ALA A 680 4.40 -18.05 20.57
N GLU A 681 3.92 -19.16 21.15
CA GLU A 681 2.97 -19.13 22.26
C GLU A 681 3.49 -18.29 23.45
N GLY A 682 4.78 -18.43 23.78
CA GLY A 682 5.42 -17.62 24.81
C GLY A 682 5.46 -16.13 24.53
N CYS A 683 5.34 -15.71 23.27
CA CYS A 683 5.27 -14.31 22.89
C CYS A 683 3.85 -13.71 22.98
N GLN A 684 2.83 -14.56 23.07
CA GLN A 684 1.42 -14.16 23.15
C GLN A 684 0.86 -14.25 24.57
N SER A 685 1.70 -14.57 25.55
CA SER A 685 1.37 -14.64 26.96
C SER A 685 2.38 -13.84 27.77
N VAL A 686 2.08 -13.57 29.04
CA VAL A 686 3.01 -12.94 29.99
C VAL A 686 4.15 -13.86 30.41
N SER A 687 4.27 -15.06 29.81
CA SER A 687 5.40 -15.98 30.11
C SER A 687 6.74 -15.34 29.70
N THR A 688 7.81 -15.78 30.33
CA THR A 688 9.15 -15.21 30.07
C THR A 688 9.83 -15.80 28.83
N ASN A 689 9.29 -16.87 28.22
CA ASN A 689 9.88 -17.57 27.09
C ASN A 689 9.25 -17.11 25.77
N CYS A 690 9.82 -16.06 25.16
CA CYS A 690 9.48 -15.62 23.81
C CYS A 690 10.67 -15.91 22.88
N SER A 691 10.67 -17.09 22.29
CA SER A 691 11.69 -17.50 21.32
C SER A 691 11.11 -18.50 20.31
N CYS A 692 11.74 -18.62 19.14
CA CYS A 692 11.39 -19.62 18.13
C CYS A 692 12.19 -20.93 18.26
N ASN A 693 12.74 -21.21 19.42
CA ASN A 693 13.61 -22.37 19.62
C ASN A 693 12.85 -23.66 20.00
N GLU A 694 11.57 -23.79 19.58
CA GLU A 694 10.79 -25.02 19.75
C GLU A 694 10.32 -25.60 18.41
#